data_8ffff0feb06d87f0c0b6872af613f5c2
#
_entry.id   8ffff0feb06d87f0c0b6872af613f5c2
#
_cell.length_a   1.000
_cell.length_b   1.000
_cell.length_c   1.000
_cell.angle_alpha   90.00
_cell.angle_beta   90.00
_cell.angle_gamma   90.00
#
_symmetry.space_group_name_H-M   'P 1'
#
loop_
_entity.id
_entity.type
_entity.pdbx_description
1 polymer ?
#
loop_
_entity_poly.entity_id
_entity_poly.type
_entity_poly.pdbx_seq_one_letter_code
_entity_poly.pdbx_strand_id
1 'polypeptide(L)'
;HLTMPLSRHTGQIPESTWTLGFREMTEPWKGAVGCLGVAVFFAMTIGIISWQALEQPPEEWVLRGRDAGMLWERGRGALLLRALPAGRPVLAIAVGSVPATEPPPPRDRCWHDGRQFCYSWEEDAELRLSLEPPAAPGTECYGVRWTPLRPDVTLKDCFSMANVSWYGGPSIRAQRWPLNGAQSPAQPLVSGDLSANPDGFGPLLERYFLGSTGVTVTVAPDVSLLLSLESHRQFCLETPAGRAEPLHYQLCVSADCPPRSPKHLTRDFPTCRSPIWRYHGPEGSAAKIKRGLRSLVRRLKRHRLQEGVVALGERGTAVLAAADLVPSGRRKRQAPELVEPLELSITLSPYAGVTSPLFLRSLRGGEAAGYWLSRQPRPGASSIPLLTTWKGQLCARLNVTSEAALGWYLARARRLRQVLGATYVAFEGVEGNSFLEQDVPVPAELEGDGYTEALAAALATLGNGTVISAGSRSSHLPLFVQMSPLRSDWSHAGLKGLIPSVLHYSLLGYNFFIPDAVGGSEAGATPGDPELFVRWLQIVTFLPVMAFGTPPWLCCDTWVLNLTRQCIQRHRDFVVPLLLKYSEEWQSLGYPIFRPAWWLSPMDPVAFTIEDEFLIGDEVLVAPITEKGQTWRDIYLPGQGHLWLDTNTARVFDGGTTLRNYSASLAEVPVFVK
;
A
#
# COMPACT_ATOMS: atom_id res chain seq x y z
N HIS A 1 12.18 38.56 50.18
CA HIS A 1 11.96 39.95 50.66
C HIS A 1 11.05 40.68 49.65
N LEU A 2 9.80 41.01 49.90
CA LEU A 2 9.18 41.88 50.86
C LEU A 2 7.65 41.60 50.86
N THR A 3 7.16 41.39 52.02
CA THR A 3 5.93 41.49 52.77
C THR A 3 4.84 42.45 52.24
N MET A 4 3.62 41.92 52.41
CA MET A 4 2.32 42.63 52.42
C MET A 4 2.29 43.84 53.36
N PRO A 5 1.25 44.77 53.27
CA PRO A 5 0.09 44.51 54.12
C PRO A 5 -1.29 44.77 53.49
N LEU A 6 -2.28 44.06 54.07
CA LEU A 6 -3.71 44.30 53.93
C LEU A 6 -4.13 45.70 54.43
N SER A 7 -5.05 46.34 53.70
CA SER A 7 -5.91 47.36 54.21
C SER A 7 -7.35 47.11 53.78
N ARG A 8 -8.21 46.82 54.73
CA ARG A 8 -9.68 46.81 54.61
C ARG A 8 -10.16 48.25 54.45
N HIS A 9 -10.85 48.54 53.35
CA HIS A 9 -11.82 49.66 53.34
C HIS A 9 -13.15 49.12 52.84
N THR A 10 -14.10 49.11 53.74
CA THR A 10 -15.54 49.01 53.50
C THR A 10 -15.99 50.25 52.78
N GLY A 11 -16.33 50.09 51.50
CA GLY A 11 -17.01 51.11 50.70
C GLY A 11 -18.32 50.54 50.20
N GLN A 12 -19.42 51.06 50.72
CA GLN A 12 -20.77 50.82 50.24
C GLN A 12 -20.86 51.22 48.76
N ILE A 13 -21.25 50.28 47.92
CA ILE A 13 -21.67 50.54 46.55
C ILE A 13 -23.16 50.81 46.60
N PRO A 14 -23.61 51.95 46.12
CA PRO A 14 -25.06 52.19 45.99
C PRO A 14 -25.62 51.31 44.88
N GLU A 15 -26.61 50.54 45.20
CA GLU A 15 -27.50 49.88 44.24
C GLU A 15 -28.17 50.93 43.34
N SER A 16 -27.67 51.10 42.12
CA SER A 16 -28.43 51.73 41.08
C SER A 16 -29.28 50.65 40.41
N THR A 17 -30.44 50.42 40.97
CA THR A 17 -31.56 49.72 40.32
C THR A 17 -31.94 50.50 39.04
N TRP A 18 -31.52 50.02 37.91
CA TRP A 18 -32.12 50.36 36.62
C TRP A 18 -33.48 49.65 36.53
N THR A 19 -34.47 50.24 37.22
CA THR A 19 -35.88 49.94 36.90
C THR A 19 -36.17 50.59 35.56
N LEU A 20 -36.11 49.80 34.46
CA LEU A 20 -36.79 50.14 33.26
C LEU A 20 -38.28 50.21 33.60
N GLY A 21 -38.72 51.41 33.93
CA GLY A 21 -40.12 51.71 34.12
C GLY A 21 -40.87 51.50 32.81
N PHE A 22 -41.43 50.32 32.66
CA PHE A 22 -42.50 50.12 31.71
C PHE A 22 -43.72 50.91 32.22
N ARG A 23 -43.88 52.09 31.67
CA ARG A 23 -45.09 52.90 31.85
C ARG A 23 -46.26 52.06 31.30
N GLU A 24 -47.13 51.55 32.17
CA GLU A 24 -48.36 50.91 31.77
C GLU A 24 -49.18 51.85 30.89
N MET A 25 -49.14 51.55 29.62
CA MET A 25 -50.06 52.19 28.67
C MET A 25 -51.32 51.37 28.62
N THR A 26 -52.38 51.94 29.10
CA THR A 26 -53.75 51.38 29.15
C THR A 26 -54.50 51.72 27.86
N GLU A 27 -54.09 51.14 26.71
CA GLU A 27 -54.82 51.30 25.46
C GLU A 27 -54.84 50.01 24.66
N PRO A 28 -55.98 49.62 24.05
CA PRO A 28 -56.20 48.32 23.43
C PRO A 28 -55.29 48.03 22.19
N TRP A 29 -54.63 49.05 21.65
CA TRP A 29 -53.75 48.84 20.49
C TRP A 29 -52.36 48.32 20.82
N LYS A 30 -51.97 48.22 22.08
CA LYS A 30 -50.65 47.66 22.49
C LYS A 30 -50.60 46.14 22.30
N GLY A 31 -51.66 45.42 22.57
CA GLY A 31 -51.78 44.00 22.26
C GLY A 31 -51.64 43.78 20.77
N ALA A 32 -52.22 44.66 19.95
CA ALA A 32 -52.14 44.59 18.52
C ALA A 32 -50.71 44.82 17.99
N VAL A 33 -49.92 45.77 18.56
CA VAL A 33 -48.50 46.01 18.19
C VAL A 33 -47.62 44.85 18.63
N GLY A 34 -47.84 44.26 19.81
CA GLY A 34 -47.13 43.05 20.27
C GLY A 34 -47.42 41.87 19.33
N CYS A 35 -48.66 41.62 18.99
CA CYS A 35 -49.05 40.56 18.04
C CYS A 35 -48.48 40.83 16.64
N LEU A 36 -48.45 42.08 16.18
CA LEU A 36 -47.86 42.46 14.88
C LEU A 36 -46.33 42.23 14.88
N GLY A 37 -45.65 42.57 15.98
CA GLY A 37 -44.19 42.31 16.12
C GLY A 37 -43.85 40.82 16.09
N VAL A 38 -44.65 40.02 16.81
CA VAL A 38 -44.50 38.54 16.78
C VAL A 38 -44.81 37.98 15.38
N ALA A 39 -45.90 38.46 14.74
CA ALA A 39 -46.27 38.03 13.38
C ALA A 39 -45.18 38.38 12.35
N VAL A 40 -44.60 39.60 12.43
CA VAL A 40 -43.48 40.03 11.55
C VAL A 40 -42.24 39.19 11.81
N PHE A 41 -41.93 38.88 13.08
CA PHE A 41 -40.81 37.99 13.41
C PHE A 41 -40.99 36.60 12.85
N PHE A 42 -42.17 35.99 13.01
CA PHE A 42 -42.46 34.70 12.40
C PHE A 42 -42.45 34.75 10.87
N ALA A 43 -42.98 35.80 10.27
CA ALA A 43 -42.98 35.98 8.82
C ALA A 43 -41.54 36.14 8.29
N MET A 44 -40.68 36.91 8.96
CA MET A 44 -39.26 37.02 8.64
C MET A 44 -38.52 35.68 8.83
N THR A 45 -38.76 34.97 9.93
CA THR A 45 -38.13 33.67 10.20
C THR A 45 -38.59 32.64 9.17
N ILE A 46 -39.87 32.58 8.83
CA ILE A 46 -40.38 31.71 7.76
C ILE A 46 -39.83 32.17 6.41
N GLY A 47 -39.73 33.47 6.14
CA GLY A 47 -39.10 34.01 4.93
C GLY A 47 -37.66 33.63 4.77
N ILE A 48 -36.86 33.72 5.85
CA ILE A 48 -35.43 33.31 5.86
C ILE A 48 -35.32 31.79 5.69
N ILE A 49 -36.11 30.98 6.39
CA ILE A 49 -36.13 29.53 6.24
C ILE A 49 -36.57 29.13 4.84
N SER A 50 -37.59 29.76 4.32
CA SER A 50 -38.08 29.51 2.93
C SER A 50 -37.05 29.95 1.90
N TRP A 51 -36.36 31.07 2.09
CA TRP A 51 -35.27 31.50 1.23
C TRP A 51 -34.09 30.54 1.28
N GLN A 52 -33.64 30.16 2.46
CA GLN A 52 -32.56 29.13 2.60
C GLN A 52 -32.96 27.78 1.99
N ALA A 53 -34.27 27.40 2.08
CA ALA A 53 -34.77 26.19 1.44
C ALA A 53 -34.92 26.32 -0.09
N LEU A 54 -35.14 27.53 -0.60
CA LEU A 54 -35.25 27.83 -2.04
C LEU A 54 -33.86 28.04 -2.69
N GLU A 55 -32.85 28.47 -1.93
CA GLU A 55 -31.46 28.61 -2.43
C GLU A 55 -30.70 27.29 -2.42
N GLN A 56 -31.16 26.23 -1.77
CA GLN A 56 -30.58 24.91 -1.96
C GLN A 56 -31.15 24.35 -3.27
N PRO A 57 -30.33 24.18 -4.32
CA PRO A 57 -30.77 23.50 -5.52
C PRO A 57 -31.31 22.12 -5.11
N PRO A 58 -32.43 21.67 -5.68
CA PRO A 58 -33.00 20.38 -5.31
C PRO A 58 -31.98 19.30 -5.51
N GLU A 59 -31.67 18.54 -4.44
CA GLU A 59 -30.80 17.37 -4.51
C GLU A 59 -31.42 16.37 -5.49
N GLU A 60 -30.81 16.19 -6.64
CA GLU A 60 -31.31 15.29 -7.66
C GLU A 60 -30.62 13.94 -7.54
N TRP A 61 -31.40 12.91 -7.18
CA TRP A 61 -30.95 11.54 -7.19
C TRP A 61 -30.64 11.10 -8.63
N VAL A 62 -29.40 10.84 -8.90
CA VAL A 62 -28.93 10.38 -10.21
C VAL A 62 -29.15 8.87 -10.36
N LEU A 63 -28.73 8.12 -9.35
CA LEU A 63 -28.96 6.69 -9.22
C LEU A 63 -29.38 6.38 -7.78
N ARG A 64 -30.38 5.53 -7.62
CA ARG A 64 -30.83 5.11 -6.30
C ARG A 64 -30.96 3.60 -6.24
N GLY A 65 -30.06 2.99 -5.48
CA GLY A 65 -30.14 1.60 -5.14
C GLY A 65 -30.98 1.34 -3.89
N ARG A 66 -30.85 0.14 -3.32
CA ARG A 66 -31.56 -0.28 -2.12
C ARG A 66 -30.92 0.26 -0.85
N ASP A 67 -29.61 0.12 -0.75
CA ASP A 67 -28.82 0.37 0.46
C ASP A 67 -27.96 1.64 0.35
N ALA A 68 -27.81 2.19 -0.86
CA ALA A 68 -27.10 3.45 -1.12
C ALA A 68 -27.71 4.21 -2.30
N GLY A 69 -27.31 5.45 -2.49
CA GLY A 69 -27.72 6.27 -3.63
C GLY A 69 -26.71 7.37 -3.94
N MET A 70 -26.70 7.79 -5.19
CA MET A 70 -25.82 8.80 -5.73
C MET A 70 -26.62 10.06 -6.08
N LEU A 71 -26.16 11.19 -5.57
CA LEU A 71 -26.72 12.51 -5.79
C LEU A 71 -25.74 13.34 -6.62
N TRP A 72 -26.28 14.17 -7.53
CA TRP A 72 -25.50 15.15 -8.27
C TRP A 72 -25.73 16.54 -7.71
N GLU A 73 -24.67 17.18 -7.22
CA GLU A 73 -24.70 18.57 -6.77
C GLU A 73 -24.21 19.47 -7.93
N ARG A 74 -25.16 19.94 -8.75
CA ARG A 74 -24.87 20.69 -10.00
C ARG A 74 -23.99 21.92 -9.78
N GLY A 75 -24.26 22.69 -8.73
CA GLY A 75 -23.56 23.95 -8.46
C GLY A 75 -22.08 23.78 -8.07
N ARG A 76 -21.65 22.58 -7.69
CA ARG A 76 -20.28 22.26 -7.26
C ARG A 76 -19.58 21.24 -8.15
N GLY A 77 -20.27 20.64 -9.13
CA GLY A 77 -19.71 19.57 -9.93
C GLY A 77 -19.32 18.35 -9.09
N ALA A 78 -20.10 18.04 -8.05
CA ALA A 78 -19.81 16.98 -7.12
C ALA A 78 -20.84 15.86 -7.15
N LEU A 79 -20.38 14.60 -7.12
CA LEU A 79 -21.20 13.43 -6.84
C LEU A 79 -21.12 13.13 -5.34
N LEU A 80 -22.27 12.99 -4.71
CA LEU A 80 -22.39 12.62 -3.31
C LEU A 80 -22.96 11.22 -3.19
N LEU A 81 -22.23 10.32 -2.56
CA LEU A 81 -22.68 8.97 -2.27
C LEU A 81 -23.23 8.93 -0.84
N ARG A 82 -24.47 8.46 -0.67
CA ARG A 82 -25.16 8.39 0.63
C ARG A 82 -25.69 6.98 0.91
N ALA A 83 -25.55 6.52 2.12
CA ALA A 83 -26.15 5.27 2.59
C ALA A 83 -27.64 5.49 2.93
N LEU A 84 -28.48 4.55 2.52
CA LEU A 84 -29.93 4.56 2.77
C LEU A 84 -30.30 3.59 3.90
N PRO A 85 -31.42 3.79 4.61
CA PRO A 85 -32.40 4.90 4.46
C PRO A 85 -31.99 6.19 5.18
N ALA A 86 -30.97 6.16 6.04
CA ALA A 86 -30.61 7.27 6.94
C ALA A 86 -30.02 8.51 6.21
N GLY A 87 -29.71 8.43 4.91
CA GLY A 87 -29.11 9.53 4.16
C GLY A 87 -27.68 9.90 4.61
N ARG A 88 -26.99 9.01 5.36
CA ARG A 88 -25.64 9.27 5.86
C ARG A 88 -24.67 9.49 4.71
N PRO A 89 -23.89 10.59 4.68
CA PRO A 89 -22.87 10.79 3.66
C PRO A 89 -21.78 9.72 3.77
N VAL A 90 -21.44 9.09 2.65
CA VAL A 90 -20.41 8.05 2.54
C VAL A 90 -19.17 8.60 1.85
N LEU A 91 -19.36 9.36 0.76
CA LEU A 91 -18.27 9.89 -0.04
C LEU A 91 -18.73 11.11 -0.84
N ALA A 92 -17.84 12.09 -0.98
CA ALA A 92 -17.95 13.19 -1.93
C ALA A 92 -16.83 13.09 -2.98
N ILE A 93 -17.22 13.18 -4.25
CA ILE A 93 -16.32 13.11 -5.40
C ILE A 93 -16.49 14.41 -6.19
N ALA A 94 -15.40 15.18 -6.37
CA ALA A 94 -15.36 16.26 -7.33
C ALA A 94 -15.15 15.67 -8.72
N VAL A 95 -16.12 15.82 -9.60
CA VAL A 95 -16.21 15.13 -10.87
C VAL A 95 -15.86 16.07 -12.02
N GLY A 96 -14.87 15.67 -12.80
CA GLY A 96 -14.44 16.35 -14.01
C GLY A 96 -13.74 17.69 -13.77
N SER A 97 -12.65 17.94 -14.46
CA SER A 97 -12.04 19.27 -14.57
C SER A 97 -12.61 20.08 -15.75
N VAL A 98 -13.71 19.64 -16.33
CA VAL A 98 -14.39 20.39 -17.39
C VAL A 98 -14.94 21.65 -16.78
N PRO A 99 -14.65 22.85 -17.35
CA PRO A 99 -15.16 24.11 -16.82
C PRO A 99 -16.67 24.04 -16.62
N ALA A 100 -17.14 24.40 -15.43
CA ALA A 100 -18.55 24.45 -15.09
C ALA A 100 -19.22 25.64 -15.84
N THR A 101 -19.39 25.51 -17.12
CA THR A 101 -20.41 26.25 -17.85
C THR A 101 -21.75 25.64 -17.46
N GLU A 102 -22.76 26.49 -17.22
CA GLU A 102 -24.12 26.02 -16.86
C GLU A 102 -24.49 24.83 -17.74
N PRO A 103 -24.91 23.70 -17.17
CA PRO A 103 -25.20 22.51 -17.95
C PRO A 103 -26.31 22.81 -18.94
N PRO A 104 -26.13 22.55 -20.23
CA PRO A 104 -27.22 22.61 -21.18
C PRO A 104 -28.31 21.59 -20.78
N PRO A 105 -29.55 21.82 -21.12
CA PRO A 105 -30.64 20.88 -20.89
C PRO A 105 -30.28 19.52 -21.54
N PRO A 106 -30.71 18.39 -20.96
CA PRO A 106 -30.44 17.08 -21.50
C PRO A 106 -30.83 16.99 -22.95
N ARG A 107 -29.90 16.77 -23.85
CA ARG A 107 -30.17 16.55 -25.28
C ARG A 107 -30.40 15.06 -25.53
N ASP A 108 -31.06 14.74 -26.62
CA ASP A 108 -31.61 13.45 -27.03
C ASP A 108 -30.64 12.24 -27.07
N ARG A 109 -29.37 12.43 -26.76
CA ARG A 109 -28.33 11.37 -26.73
C ARG A 109 -28.09 10.73 -25.36
N CYS A 110 -28.55 11.39 -24.31
CA CYS A 110 -28.36 10.92 -22.93
C CYS A 110 -29.75 10.73 -22.28
N TRP A 111 -30.00 9.55 -21.80
CA TRP A 111 -31.24 9.16 -21.17
C TRP A 111 -31.02 8.62 -19.75
N HIS A 112 -32.05 8.73 -18.94
CA HIS A 112 -32.06 8.32 -17.55
C HIS A 112 -33.21 7.35 -17.35
N ASP A 113 -32.94 6.12 -16.92
CA ASP A 113 -33.92 5.06 -16.68
C ASP A 113 -33.99 4.56 -15.23
N GLY A 114 -33.30 5.26 -14.32
CA GLY A 114 -33.14 4.85 -12.91
C GLY A 114 -32.06 3.82 -12.66
N ARG A 115 -31.49 3.18 -13.71
CA ARG A 115 -30.34 2.28 -13.64
C ARG A 115 -29.10 2.84 -14.33
N GLN A 116 -29.32 3.75 -15.27
CA GLN A 116 -28.25 4.44 -15.98
C GLN A 116 -28.55 5.92 -16.01
N PHE A 117 -27.50 6.72 -15.89
CA PHE A 117 -27.53 8.15 -16.02
C PHE A 117 -26.42 8.56 -16.98
N CYS A 118 -26.73 9.50 -17.88
CA CYS A 118 -25.77 10.04 -18.82
C CYS A 118 -25.79 11.55 -18.77
N TYR A 119 -24.61 12.15 -18.83
CA TYR A 119 -24.44 13.59 -18.94
C TYR A 119 -23.37 13.91 -19.98
N SER A 120 -23.69 14.80 -20.92
CA SER A 120 -22.76 15.20 -21.98
C SER A 120 -22.41 16.68 -21.89
N TRP A 121 -21.11 16.99 -21.85
CA TRP A 121 -20.58 18.34 -22.02
C TRP A 121 -20.33 18.57 -23.52
N GLU A 122 -21.33 18.94 -24.24
CA GLU A 122 -21.37 19.23 -25.69
C GLU A 122 -20.34 18.47 -26.56
N GLU A 123 -19.14 19.03 -26.73
CA GLU A 123 -18.09 18.47 -27.58
C GLU A 123 -16.89 17.95 -26.78
N ASP A 124 -16.88 18.11 -25.44
CA ASP A 124 -15.71 17.82 -24.62
C ASP A 124 -15.71 16.39 -24.07
N ALA A 125 -16.75 15.98 -23.35
CA ALA A 125 -16.77 14.68 -22.68
C ALA A 125 -18.19 14.19 -22.38
N GLU A 126 -18.35 12.89 -22.22
CA GLU A 126 -19.56 12.22 -21.78
C GLU A 126 -19.31 11.42 -20.50
N LEU A 127 -20.12 11.64 -19.46
CA LEU A 127 -20.16 10.87 -18.24
C LEU A 127 -21.33 9.91 -18.27
N ARG A 128 -21.08 8.63 -18.05
CA ARG A 128 -22.09 7.60 -17.80
C ARG A 128 -21.94 7.02 -16.41
N LEU A 129 -23.05 6.97 -15.68
CA LEU A 129 -23.16 6.31 -14.40
C LEU A 129 -24.12 5.13 -14.54
N SER A 130 -23.78 3.99 -13.98
CA SER A 130 -24.60 2.77 -14.04
C SER A 130 -24.70 2.10 -12.68
N LEU A 131 -25.85 1.51 -12.38
CA LEU A 131 -25.99 0.59 -11.26
C LEU A 131 -25.48 -0.79 -11.71
N GLU A 132 -24.47 -1.31 -11.01
CA GLU A 132 -23.83 -2.56 -11.37
C GLU A 132 -24.25 -3.73 -10.45
N PRO A 133 -24.07 -4.98 -10.90
CA PRO A 133 -24.30 -6.13 -10.04
C PRO A 133 -23.46 -6.07 -8.78
N PRO A 134 -24.01 -6.40 -7.60
CA PRO A 134 -23.27 -6.37 -6.36
C PRO A 134 -22.11 -7.37 -6.37
N ALA A 135 -20.92 -6.93 -5.98
CA ALA A 135 -19.74 -7.77 -5.86
C ALA A 135 -19.86 -8.82 -4.72
N ALA A 136 -20.65 -8.52 -3.69
CA ALA A 136 -20.95 -9.40 -2.56
C ALA A 136 -22.33 -9.09 -1.96
N PRO A 137 -22.93 -10.02 -1.20
CA PRO A 137 -24.17 -9.74 -0.46
C PRO A 137 -24.00 -8.52 0.47
N GLY A 138 -24.97 -7.62 0.51
CA GLY A 138 -24.94 -6.39 1.32
C GLY A 138 -24.03 -5.29 0.76
N THR A 139 -23.59 -5.42 -0.49
CA THR A 139 -22.78 -4.42 -1.19
C THR A 139 -23.55 -3.88 -2.39
N GLU A 140 -23.49 -2.59 -2.63
CA GLU A 140 -24.09 -1.95 -3.78
C GLU A 140 -23.02 -1.25 -4.60
N CYS A 141 -23.01 -1.50 -5.93
CA CYS A 141 -21.93 -1.04 -6.80
C CYS A 141 -22.44 -0.13 -7.92
N TYR A 142 -21.64 0.87 -8.25
CA TYR A 142 -21.89 1.87 -9.29
C TYR A 142 -20.69 1.93 -10.23
N GLY A 143 -20.95 1.84 -11.54
CA GLY A 143 -19.95 2.10 -12.57
C GLY A 143 -19.90 3.59 -12.92
N VAL A 144 -18.73 4.14 -12.97
CA VAL A 144 -18.46 5.50 -13.45
C VAL A 144 -17.61 5.40 -14.70
N ARG A 145 -18.09 5.92 -15.81
CA ARG A 145 -17.40 5.87 -17.09
C ARG A 145 -17.41 7.23 -17.78
N TRP A 146 -16.22 7.76 -17.99
CA TRP A 146 -15.96 8.94 -18.78
C TRP A 146 -15.48 8.56 -20.18
N THR A 147 -16.01 9.26 -21.18
CA THR A 147 -15.55 9.15 -22.57
C THR A 147 -15.19 10.54 -23.04
N PRO A 148 -13.91 10.85 -23.31
CA PRO A 148 -13.52 12.12 -23.90
C PRO A 148 -13.96 12.14 -25.36
N LEU A 149 -14.52 13.26 -25.81
CA LEU A 149 -14.95 13.47 -27.20
C LEU A 149 -13.86 14.18 -28.02
N ARG A 150 -12.91 14.82 -27.37
CA ARG A 150 -11.75 15.48 -27.97
C ARG A 150 -10.44 14.98 -27.34
N PRO A 151 -9.35 14.93 -28.09
CA PRO A 151 -8.07 14.41 -27.59
C PRO A 151 -7.35 15.33 -26.60
N ASP A 152 -7.73 16.60 -26.54
CA ASP A 152 -7.14 17.60 -25.65
C ASP A 152 -7.84 17.70 -24.28
N VAL A 153 -8.93 16.99 -24.08
CA VAL A 153 -9.67 16.95 -22.83
C VAL A 153 -8.98 15.97 -21.85
N THR A 154 -8.61 16.50 -20.70
CA THR A 154 -8.16 15.68 -19.55
C THR A 154 -9.33 15.46 -18.60
N LEU A 155 -9.52 14.22 -18.19
CA LEU A 155 -10.57 13.83 -17.25
C LEU A 155 -9.94 13.64 -15.89
N LYS A 156 -10.53 14.28 -14.87
CA LYS A 156 -10.00 14.22 -13.50
C LYS A 156 -11.13 14.12 -12.50
N ASP A 157 -11.14 13.08 -11.69
CA ASP A 157 -12.04 12.89 -10.57
C ASP A 157 -11.27 12.85 -9.25
N CYS A 158 -11.73 13.61 -8.25
CA CYS A 158 -11.07 13.73 -6.98
C CYS A 158 -11.96 13.24 -5.83
N PHE A 159 -11.42 12.35 -5.03
CA PHE A 159 -12.11 11.69 -3.91
C PHE A 159 -11.73 12.37 -2.60
N SER A 160 -12.74 12.88 -1.90
CA SER A 160 -12.53 13.61 -0.65
C SER A 160 -11.96 12.71 0.46
N MET A 161 -11.02 13.25 1.22
CA MET A 161 -10.50 12.67 2.47
C MET A 161 -11.19 13.25 3.70
N ALA A 162 -12.14 14.18 3.54
CA ALA A 162 -12.88 14.74 4.65
C ALA A 162 -13.79 13.67 5.29
N ASN A 163 -13.57 13.38 6.57
CA ASN A 163 -14.28 12.35 7.34
C ASN A 163 -14.17 10.92 6.78
N VAL A 164 -13.23 10.66 5.88
CA VAL A 164 -12.94 9.34 5.32
C VAL A 164 -11.44 9.07 5.43
N SER A 165 -11.07 8.01 6.10
CA SER A 165 -9.71 7.48 6.08
C SER A 165 -9.57 6.50 4.92
N TRP A 166 -8.55 6.69 4.07
CA TRP A 166 -8.34 5.89 2.87
C TRP A 166 -7.15 4.95 3.01
N TYR A 167 -7.28 3.76 2.45
CA TYR A 167 -6.28 2.68 2.45
C TYR A 167 -6.16 2.08 1.06
N GLY A 168 -5.06 1.37 0.78
CA GLY A 168 -4.84 0.73 -0.52
C GLY A 168 -4.12 1.63 -1.52
N GLY A 169 -4.31 1.39 -2.82
CA GLY A 169 -3.60 2.07 -3.90
C GLY A 169 -2.13 1.63 -4.03
N PRO A 170 -1.23 2.50 -4.51
CA PRO A 170 0.18 2.19 -4.66
C PRO A 170 0.93 2.28 -3.32
N SER A 171 1.97 1.48 -3.16
CA SER A 171 2.99 1.73 -2.14
C SER A 171 3.79 2.99 -2.47
N ILE A 172 4.26 3.69 -1.45
CA ILE A 172 5.05 4.92 -1.54
C ILE A 172 6.25 4.85 -0.60
N ARG A 173 7.29 5.66 -0.85
CA ARG A 173 8.51 5.64 -0.05
C ARG A 173 8.27 5.92 1.44
N ALA A 174 7.51 6.96 1.75
CA ALA A 174 7.10 7.32 3.11
C ALA A 174 5.69 6.83 3.37
N GLN A 175 5.53 5.51 3.50
CA GLN A 175 4.21 4.89 3.66
C GLN A 175 3.48 5.41 4.88
N ARG A 176 2.21 5.75 4.70
CA ARG A 176 1.29 6.21 5.75
C ARG A 176 0.09 5.29 5.86
N TRP A 177 -0.48 5.28 7.05
CA TRP A 177 -1.71 4.56 7.36
C TRP A 177 -2.59 5.39 8.33
N PRO A 178 -3.71 5.95 7.86
CA PRO A 178 -4.27 5.91 6.50
C PRO A 178 -3.43 6.68 5.47
N LEU A 179 -3.77 6.51 4.19
CA LEU A 179 -3.15 7.19 3.05
C LEU A 179 -3.33 8.72 3.11
N ASN A 180 -4.29 9.21 3.90
CA ASN A 180 -4.61 10.64 4.06
C ASN A 180 -3.39 11.52 4.41
N GLY A 181 -2.41 10.97 5.13
CA GLY A 181 -1.18 11.70 5.46
C GLY A 181 -0.12 11.74 4.35
N ALA A 182 -0.38 11.09 3.22
CA ALA A 182 0.55 11.04 2.10
C ALA A 182 0.39 12.24 1.17
N GLN A 183 1.47 12.57 0.45
CA GLN A 183 1.48 13.61 -0.58
C GLN A 183 2.29 13.11 -1.78
N SER A 184 1.73 13.26 -2.98
CA SER A 184 2.41 12.92 -4.24
C SER A 184 1.83 13.78 -5.37
N PRO A 185 2.64 14.38 -6.24
CA PRO A 185 2.16 15.03 -7.45
C PRO A 185 1.50 14.01 -8.37
N ALA A 186 0.75 14.51 -9.36
CA ALA A 186 0.17 13.66 -10.39
C ALA A 186 1.27 12.93 -11.17
N GLN A 187 1.22 11.60 -11.15
CA GLN A 187 2.19 10.74 -11.81
C GLN A 187 1.55 9.41 -12.23
N PRO A 188 2.13 8.72 -13.21
CA PRO A 188 1.59 7.46 -13.71
C PRO A 188 1.36 6.43 -12.59
N LEU A 189 0.15 5.84 -12.55
CA LEU A 189 -0.19 4.78 -11.61
C LEU A 189 0.33 3.44 -12.13
N VAL A 190 1.64 3.26 -12.00
CA VAL A 190 2.39 2.06 -12.43
C VAL A 190 3.40 1.71 -11.35
N SER A 191 3.60 0.40 -11.12
CA SER A 191 4.57 -0.09 -10.14
C SER A 191 5.99 0.33 -10.50
N GLY A 192 6.78 0.71 -9.50
CA GLY A 192 8.10 1.27 -9.68
C GLY A 192 9.14 0.84 -8.66
N ASP A 193 10.41 1.02 -9.02
CA ASP A 193 11.54 0.88 -8.09
C ASP A 193 11.83 2.21 -7.39
N LEU A 194 11.52 2.29 -6.11
CA LEU A 194 11.76 3.48 -5.27
C LEU A 194 13.24 3.80 -5.07
N SER A 195 14.13 2.86 -5.35
CA SER A 195 15.58 3.11 -5.32
C SER A 195 16.03 3.89 -6.57
N ALA A 196 15.38 3.65 -7.70
CA ALA A 196 15.65 4.37 -8.95
C ALA A 196 14.86 5.69 -9.04
N ASN A 197 13.58 5.68 -8.61
CA ASN A 197 12.71 6.85 -8.57
C ASN A 197 12.08 7.02 -7.18
N PRO A 198 12.74 7.75 -6.26
CA PRO A 198 12.27 7.90 -4.88
C PRO A 198 10.93 8.62 -4.72
N ASP A 199 10.57 9.46 -5.67
CA ASP A 199 9.33 10.24 -5.66
C ASP A 199 8.20 9.52 -6.43
N GLY A 200 8.51 8.36 -7.05
CA GLY A 200 7.57 7.52 -7.77
C GLY A 200 6.69 6.67 -6.86
N PHE A 201 5.80 5.90 -7.49
CA PHE A 201 5.11 4.84 -6.79
C PHE A 201 6.01 3.62 -6.63
N GLY A 202 5.77 2.86 -5.55
CA GLY A 202 6.57 1.71 -5.21
C GLY A 202 6.16 0.43 -5.95
N PRO A 203 6.82 -0.69 -5.64
CA PRO A 203 6.67 -1.92 -6.40
C PRO A 203 5.35 -2.65 -6.12
N LEU A 204 4.68 -2.37 -4.99
CA LEU A 204 3.34 -2.92 -4.73
C LEU A 204 2.30 -1.91 -5.14
N LEU A 205 1.44 -2.30 -6.07
CA LEU A 205 0.40 -1.44 -6.60
C LEU A 205 -0.86 -2.23 -6.93
N GLU A 206 -1.96 -1.85 -6.30
CA GLU A 206 -3.30 -2.29 -6.68
C GLU A 206 -4.17 -1.08 -6.97
N ARG A 207 -5.01 -1.21 -7.99
CA ARG A 207 -5.96 -0.16 -8.40
C ARG A 207 -7.23 -0.19 -7.54
N TYR A 208 -7.06 -0.39 -6.24
CA TYR A 208 -8.10 -0.59 -5.26
C TYR A 208 -7.87 0.32 -4.06
N PHE A 209 -8.87 1.12 -3.71
CA PHE A 209 -8.88 2.02 -2.56
C PHE A 209 -10.07 1.68 -1.66
N LEU A 210 -9.84 1.63 -0.36
CA LEU A 210 -10.83 1.36 0.67
C LEU A 210 -11.00 2.57 1.57
N GLY A 211 -12.23 3.08 1.71
CA GLY A 211 -12.58 4.15 2.65
C GLY A 211 -13.17 3.61 3.94
N SER A 212 -12.85 4.25 5.07
CA SER A 212 -13.36 3.90 6.41
C SER A 212 -14.88 3.95 6.55
N THR A 213 -15.58 4.56 5.60
CA THR A 213 -17.05 4.61 5.52
C THR A 213 -17.69 3.38 4.88
N GLY A 214 -16.88 2.38 4.48
CA GLY A 214 -17.32 1.19 3.77
C GLY A 214 -17.38 1.35 2.26
N VAL A 215 -16.81 2.42 1.72
CA VAL A 215 -16.73 2.66 0.27
C VAL A 215 -15.43 2.07 -0.30
N THR A 216 -15.54 1.51 -1.50
CA THR A 216 -14.37 1.10 -2.27
C THR A 216 -14.35 1.75 -3.64
N VAL A 217 -13.15 2.05 -4.14
CA VAL A 217 -12.92 2.54 -5.50
C VAL A 217 -12.00 1.55 -6.19
N THR A 218 -12.46 0.96 -7.28
CA THR A 218 -11.67 0.01 -8.08
C THR A 218 -11.54 0.54 -9.50
N VAL A 219 -10.33 0.88 -9.93
CA VAL A 219 -10.06 1.38 -11.28
C VAL A 219 -9.79 0.21 -12.21
N ALA A 220 -10.36 0.28 -13.42
CA ALA A 220 -10.14 -0.76 -14.41
C ALA A 220 -8.67 -0.84 -14.85
N PRO A 221 -8.18 -2.05 -15.17
CA PRO A 221 -6.75 -2.27 -15.45
C PRO A 221 -6.27 -1.68 -16.78
N ASP A 222 -7.18 -1.53 -17.74
CA ASP A 222 -6.95 -1.05 -19.10
C ASP A 222 -6.92 0.49 -19.22
N VAL A 223 -7.10 1.20 -18.10
CA VAL A 223 -7.07 2.67 -18.07
C VAL A 223 -5.65 3.17 -17.85
N SER A 224 -5.12 3.97 -18.79
CA SER A 224 -3.92 4.77 -18.54
C SER A 224 -4.26 5.89 -17.56
N LEU A 225 -3.52 5.97 -16.46
CA LEU A 225 -3.95 6.76 -15.31
C LEU A 225 -2.79 7.45 -14.63
N LEU A 226 -3.01 8.71 -14.27
CA LEU A 226 -2.21 9.45 -13.30
C LEU A 226 -2.95 9.47 -11.96
N LEU A 227 -2.21 9.32 -10.89
CA LEU A 227 -2.72 9.48 -9.51
C LEU A 227 -1.97 10.63 -8.83
N SER A 228 -2.72 11.51 -8.17
CA SER A 228 -2.16 12.49 -7.24
C SER A 228 -2.74 12.31 -5.84
N LEU A 229 -1.92 12.61 -4.82
CA LEU A 229 -2.29 12.58 -3.42
C LEU A 229 -2.09 13.97 -2.83
N GLU A 230 -3.17 14.59 -2.37
CA GLU A 230 -3.16 15.89 -1.68
C GLU A 230 -3.41 15.64 -0.19
N SER A 231 -2.35 15.71 0.61
CA SER A 231 -2.39 15.39 2.04
C SER A 231 -3.60 15.98 2.76
N HIS A 232 -4.38 15.13 3.42
CA HIS A 232 -5.60 15.44 4.18
C HIS A 232 -6.73 16.13 3.41
N ARG A 233 -6.66 16.20 2.08
CA ARG A 233 -7.69 16.83 1.25
C ARG A 233 -8.40 15.83 0.35
N GLN A 234 -7.67 15.22 -0.58
CA GLN A 234 -8.24 14.35 -1.60
C GLN A 234 -7.15 13.52 -2.30
N PHE A 235 -7.55 12.47 -2.98
CA PHE A 235 -6.74 11.87 -4.04
C PHE A 235 -7.48 12.00 -5.36
N CYS A 236 -6.74 12.14 -6.46
CA CYS A 236 -7.35 12.34 -7.76
C CYS A 236 -6.85 11.31 -8.77
N LEU A 237 -7.78 10.81 -9.58
CA LEU A 237 -7.56 10.00 -10.76
C LEU A 237 -7.65 10.90 -11.98
N GLU A 238 -6.63 10.90 -12.84
CA GLU A 238 -6.53 11.80 -13.98
C GLU A 238 -6.04 11.05 -15.22
N THR A 239 -6.64 11.32 -16.38
CA THR A 239 -6.14 10.76 -17.65
C THR A 239 -4.97 11.56 -18.19
N PRO A 240 -3.99 10.93 -18.87
CA PRO A 240 -2.87 11.64 -19.49
C PRO A 240 -3.33 12.65 -20.53
N ALA A 241 -2.71 13.82 -20.54
CA ALA A 241 -3.01 14.85 -21.53
C ALA A 241 -2.65 14.41 -22.97
N GLY A 242 -3.43 14.84 -23.96
CA GLY A 242 -3.17 14.59 -25.39
C GLY A 242 -3.54 13.18 -25.87
N ARG A 243 -4.20 12.38 -25.06
CA ARG A 243 -4.76 11.08 -25.42
C ARG A 243 -6.25 11.06 -25.11
N ALA A 244 -7.08 10.70 -26.07
CA ALA A 244 -8.53 10.53 -25.85
C ALA A 244 -8.81 9.20 -25.12
N GLU A 245 -8.27 9.03 -23.91
CA GLU A 245 -8.44 7.80 -23.14
C GLU A 245 -9.63 7.87 -22.18
N PRO A 246 -10.48 6.84 -22.14
CA PRO A 246 -11.59 6.79 -21.22
C PRO A 246 -11.09 6.62 -19.78
N LEU A 247 -11.77 7.24 -18.81
CA LEU A 247 -11.59 6.96 -17.40
C LEU A 247 -12.79 6.15 -16.91
N HIS A 248 -12.55 4.93 -16.42
CA HIS A 248 -13.62 4.16 -15.81
C HIS A 248 -13.20 3.42 -14.55
N TYR A 249 -14.08 3.46 -13.57
CA TYR A 249 -13.89 2.85 -12.27
C TYR A 249 -15.23 2.44 -11.66
N GLN A 250 -15.19 1.55 -10.71
CA GLN A 250 -16.32 1.08 -9.94
C GLN A 250 -16.26 1.65 -8.51
N LEU A 251 -17.41 2.08 -8.02
CA LEU A 251 -17.64 2.48 -6.63
C LEU A 251 -18.56 1.45 -5.99
N CYS A 252 -18.15 0.85 -4.87
CA CYS A 252 -19.05 -0.01 -4.12
C CYS A 252 -19.20 0.50 -2.69
N VAL A 253 -20.39 0.38 -2.14
CA VAL A 253 -20.73 0.69 -0.75
C VAL A 253 -21.17 -0.58 -0.06
N SER A 254 -20.53 -0.92 1.05
CA SER A 254 -20.91 -2.04 1.91
C SER A 254 -21.53 -1.53 3.20
N ALA A 255 -22.63 -2.16 3.61
CA ALA A 255 -23.22 -1.92 4.93
C ALA A 255 -22.34 -2.53 6.04
N ASP A 256 -21.62 -3.60 5.74
CA ASP A 256 -20.68 -4.27 6.64
C ASP A 256 -19.25 -3.76 6.39
N CYS A 257 -18.68 -3.12 7.38
CA CYS A 257 -17.25 -2.77 7.42
C CYS A 257 -16.49 -3.84 8.23
N PRO A 258 -15.33 -4.34 7.75
CA PRO A 258 -14.64 -4.02 6.51
C PRO A 258 -15.14 -4.86 5.32
N PRO A 259 -15.18 -4.29 4.11
CA PRO A 259 -15.48 -5.06 2.91
C PRO A 259 -14.38 -6.12 2.73
N ARG A 260 -14.81 -7.32 2.35
CA ARG A 260 -13.91 -8.45 2.13
C ARG A 260 -12.96 -8.13 0.98
N SER A 261 -11.66 -8.33 1.21
CA SER A 261 -10.64 -8.28 0.16
C SER A 261 -11.04 -9.20 -1.01
N PRO A 262 -10.72 -8.86 -2.26
CA PRO A 262 -11.03 -9.73 -3.39
C PRO A 262 -10.43 -11.11 -3.14
N LYS A 263 -11.26 -12.14 -3.29
CA LYS A 263 -10.88 -13.54 -3.06
C LYS A 263 -9.88 -13.98 -4.14
N HIS A 264 -8.61 -13.92 -3.83
CA HIS A 264 -7.58 -14.55 -4.64
C HIS A 264 -7.01 -15.73 -3.84
N LEU A 265 -7.46 -16.93 -4.16
CA LEU A 265 -7.15 -18.14 -3.39
C LEU A 265 -6.04 -18.92 -4.07
N THR A 266 -4.89 -19.00 -3.44
CA THR A 266 -3.86 -19.99 -3.79
C THR A 266 -3.94 -21.19 -2.83
N ARG A 267 -3.78 -22.40 -3.37
CA ARG A 267 -3.75 -23.63 -2.56
C ARG A 267 -2.37 -23.89 -1.93
N ASP A 268 -1.32 -23.29 -2.48
CA ASP A 268 0.05 -23.56 -2.06
C ASP A 268 0.66 -22.32 -1.40
N PHE A 269 1.16 -22.46 -0.18
CA PHE A 269 1.85 -21.39 0.53
C PHE A 269 3.34 -21.43 0.29
N PRO A 270 3.96 -20.29 0.00
CA PRO A 270 5.39 -20.16 0.14
C PRO A 270 5.77 -20.24 1.64
N THR A 271 6.60 -21.18 2.03
CA THR A 271 7.06 -21.32 3.42
C THR A 271 8.51 -20.91 3.53
N CYS A 272 8.78 -19.77 4.15
CA CYS A 272 10.11 -19.40 4.64
C CYS A 272 10.02 -19.25 6.16
N ARG A 273 10.57 -20.21 6.90
CA ARG A 273 10.48 -20.28 8.38
C ARG A 273 11.74 -19.80 9.07
N SER A 274 12.72 -19.36 8.30
CA SER A 274 14.09 -19.14 8.79
C SER A 274 14.56 -17.73 8.44
N PRO A 275 15.44 -17.11 9.25
CA PRO A 275 15.97 -15.79 8.95
C PRO A 275 16.76 -15.76 7.63
N ILE A 276 16.68 -14.64 6.91
CA ILE A 276 17.45 -14.39 5.69
C ILE A 276 18.69 -13.56 6.02
N TRP A 277 19.87 -14.05 5.65
CA TRP A 277 21.16 -13.39 5.80
C TRP A 277 21.66 -12.89 4.45
N ARG A 278 21.58 -11.59 4.18
CA ARG A 278 22.06 -10.99 2.93
C ARG A 278 23.60 -11.03 2.89
N TYR A 279 24.17 -11.51 1.78
CA TYR A 279 25.62 -11.55 1.59
C TYR A 279 26.13 -10.22 1.02
N HIS A 280 26.98 -9.53 1.75
CA HIS A 280 27.64 -8.28 1.36
C HIS A 280 29.18 -8.44 1.22
N GLY A 281 29.64 -9.60 0.82
CA GLY A 281 31.07 -9.86 0.64
C GLY A 281 31.57 -9.50 -0.77
N PRO A 282 32.89 -9.67 -1.01
CA PRO A 282 33.50 -9.34 -2.30
C PRO A 282 33.00 -10.26 -3.43
N GLU A 283 32.50 -9.66 -4.52
CA GLU A 283 31.90 -10.34 -5.67
C GLU A 283 32.79 -10.36 -6.95
N GLY A 284 34.06 -10.00 -6.85
CA GLY A 284 34.94 -9.88 -8.02
C GLY A 284 35.33 -11.20 -8.71
N SER A 285 35.11 -12.36 -8.08
CA SER A 285 35.34 -13.69 -8.67
C SER A 285 34.61 -14.78 -7.91
N ALA A 286 34.28 -15.89 -8.58
CA ALA A 286 33.65 -17.06 -7.98
C ALA A 286 34.40 -17.60 -6.77
N ALA A 287 35.75 -17.62 -6.82
CA ALA A 287 36.57 -18.06 -5.71
C ALA A 287 36.47 -17.14 -4.48
N LYS A 288 36.42 -15.81 -4.69
CA LYS A 288 36.20 -14.83 -3.62
C LYS A 288 34.80 -14.97 -3.00
N ILE A 289 33.77 -15.13 -3.82
CA ILE A 289 32.39 -15.33 -3.34
C ILE A 289 32.31 -16.62 -2.52
N LYS A 290 32.77 -17.78 -3.04
CA LYS A 290 32.77 -19.06 -2.32
C LYS A 290 33.49 -18.99 -0.99
N ARG A 291 34.60 -18.26 -0.92
CA ARG A 291 35.35 -18.01 0.33
C ARG A 291 34.58 -17.12 1.30
N GLY A 292 33.97 -16.06 0.80
CA GLY A 292 33.14 -15.13 1.57
C GLY A 292 31.93 -15.81 2.19
N LEU A 293 31.19 -16.60 1.40
CA LEU A 293 30.04 -17.39 1.87
C LEU A 293 30.44 -18.35 3.00
N ARG A 294 31.49 -19.12 2.81
CA ARG A 294 32.01 -20.00 3.88
C ARG A 294 32.46 -19.24 5.13
N SER A 295 32.97 -18.01 4.97
CA SER A 295 33.34 -17.15 6.10
C SER A 295 32.10 -16.68 6.85
N LEU A 296 31.04 -16.28 6.14
CA LEU A 296 29.74 -15.88 6.71
C LEU A 296 29.12 -17.05 7.50
N VAL A 297 29.05 -18.24 6.90
CA VAL A 297 28.51 -19.45 7.55
C VAL A 297 29.29 -19.78 8.84
N ARG A 298 30.62 -19.71 8.80
CA ARG A 298 31.46 -19.95 10.01
C ARG A 298 31.21 -18.91 11.10
N ARG A 299 30.96 -17.64 10.75
CA ARG A 299 30.62 -16.59 11.72
C ARG A 299 29.21 -16.82 12.30
N LEU A 300 28.22 -17.13 11.48
CA LEU A 300 26.87 -17.48 11.93
C LEU A 300 26.92 -18.67 12.91
N LYS A 301 27.67 -19.71 12.59
CA LYS A 301 27.88 -20.87 13.47
C LYS A 301 28.54 -20.48 14.80
N ARG A 302 29.59 -19.65 14.76
CA ARG A 302 30.24 -19.13 15.97
C ARG A 302 29.27 -18.38 16.88
N HIS A 303 28.37 -17.64 16.31
CA HIS A 303 27.36 -16.86 17.04
C HIS A 303 26.07 -17.63 17.30
N ARG A 304 26.00 -18.94 17.06
CA ARG A 304 24.80 -19.80 17.24
C ARG A 304 23.57 -19.29 16.48
N LEU A 305 23.80 -18.82 15.25
CA LEU A 305 22.78 -18.34 14.30
C LEU A 305 22.84 -19.16 13.00
N GLN A 306 23.00 -20.47 13.12
CA GLN A 306 23.28 -21.40 12.01
C GLN A 306 22.01 -21.92 11.31
N GLU A 307 20.90 -21.25 11.50
CA GLU A 307 19.65 -21.52 10.80
C GLU A 307 19.37 -20.36 9.83
N GLY A 308 18.74 -20.66 8.71
CA GLY A 308 18.30 -19.64 7.78
C GLY A 308 18.75 -19.80 6.35
N VAL A 309 18.52 -18.76 5.61
CA VAL A 309 18.81 -18.65 4.18
C VAL A 309 19.89 -17.61 3.96
N VAL A 310 20.91 -17.93 3.19
CA VAL A 310 21.90 -16.95 2.73
C VAL A 310 21.44 -16.42 1.37
N ALA A 311 21.16 -15.12 1.28
CA ALA A 311 20.74 -14.48 0.04
C ALA A 311 21.95 -13.86 -0.68
N LEU A 312 22.17 -14.32 -1.92
CA LEU A 312 23.21 -13.84 -2.81
C LEU A 312 22.59 -12.90 -3.85
N GLY A 313 23.11 -11.68 -3.96
CA GLY A 313 22.64 -10.68 -4.93
C GLY A 313 22.88 -11.07 -6.39
N GLU A 314 22.26 -10.33 -7.30
CA GLU A 314 22.28 -10.58 -8.75
C GLU A 314 23.70 -10.68 -9.31
N ARG A 315 24.59 -9.73 -8.94
CA ARG A 315 25.97 -9.72 -9.42
C ARG A 315 26.75 -10.97 -8.95
N GLY A 316 26.61 -11.33 -7.69
CA GLY A 316 27.25 -12.53 -7.13
C GLY A 316 26.73 -13.81 -7.81
N THR A 317 25.44 -13.89 -8.05
CA THR A 317 24.80 -14.99 -8.79
C THR A 317 25.35 -15.09 -10.22
N ALA A 318 25.45 -13.97 -10.95
CA ALA A 318 25.98 -13.94 -12.31
C ALA A 318 27.43 -14.41 -12.38
N VAL A 319 28.27 -14.00 -11.44
CA VAL A 319 29.69 -14.43 -11.35
C VAL A 319 29.82 -15.93 -11.05
N LEU A 320 29.02 -16.47 -10.14
CA LEU A 320 29.00 -17.92 -9.87
C LEU A 320 28.49 -18.70 -11.07
N ALA A 321 27.41 -18.24 -11.71
CA ALA A 321 26.84 -18.85 -12.90
C ALA A 321 27.85 -18.91 -14.06
N ALA A 322 28.60 -17.86 -14.29
CA ALA A 322 29.61 -17.82 -15.36
C ALA A 322 30.75 -18.84 -15.13
N ALA A 323 31.13 -19.08 -13.88
CA ALA A 323 32.20 -20.01 -13.52
C ALA A 323 31.78 -21.49 -13.59
N ASP A 324 30.52 -21.80 -13.22
CA ASP A 324 30.05 -23.18 -13.11
C ASP A 324 29.38 -23.69 -14.43
N LEU A 325 29.05 -22.79 -15.37
CA LEU A 325 28.53 -23.14 -16.70
C LEU A 325 29.64 -23.41 -17.75
N VAL A 326 30.92 -23.20 -17.43
CA VAL A 326 32.04 -23.59 -18.31
C VAL A 326 32.18 -25.12 -18.28
N PRO A 327 32.12 -25.82 -19.44
CA PRO A 327 32.30 -27.27 -19.48
C PRO A 327 33.76 -27.64 -19.13
N SER A 328 34.07 -27.81 -17.87
CA SER A 328 35.31 -28.47 -17.47
C SER A 328 35.07 -29.97 -17.54
N GLY A 329 35.72 -30.63 -18.53
CA GLY A 329 35.61 -32.04 -18.76
C GLY A 329 35.82 -32.85 -17.48
N ARG A 330 34.99 -33.87 -17.30
CA ARG A 330 35.05 -34.92 -16.28
C ARG A 330 35.03 -34.48 -14.81
N ARG A 331 33.81 -34.19 -14.31
CA ARG A 331 33.39 -34.60 -12.96
C ARG A 331 31.87 -34.40 -12.86
N LYS A 332 31.11 -35.46 -12.54
CA LYS A 332 29.80 -35.32 -11.88
C LYS A 332 30.08 -34.60 -10.57
N ARG A 333 29.96 -33.26 -10.57
CA ARG A 333 30.05 -32.49 -9.34
C ARG A 333 28.69 -32.62 -8.65
N GLN A 334 28.69 -33.24 -7.48
CA GLN A 334 27.66 -33.00 -6.47
C GLN A 334 27.52 -31.47 -6.33
N ALA A 335 26.28 -31.01 -6.21
CA ALA A 335 26.00 -29.59 -5.92
C ALA A 335 26.91 -29.16 -4.75
N PRO A 336 27.69 -28.08 -4.90
CA PRO A 336 28.60 -27.70 -3.84
C PRO A 336 27.76 -27.29 -2.63
N GLU A 337 28.02 -27.91 -1.50
CA GLU A 337 27.56 -27.52 -0.16
C GLU A 337 28.16 -26.17 0.22
N LEU A 338 27.71 -25.10 -0.50
CA LEU A 338 28.31 -23.76 -0.41
C LEU A 338 28.05 -23.09 0.93
N VAL A 339 26.89 -23.35 1.51
CA VAL A 339 26.37 -22.66 2.70
C VAL A 339 25.86 -23.57 3.79
N GLU A 340 26.05 -24.90 3.68
CA GLU A 340 25.58 -25.84 4.71
C GLU A 340 26.04 -25.48 6.13
N PRO A 341 25.13 -25.58 7.11
CA PRO A 341 23.78 -26.17 7.07
C PRO A 341 22.65 -25.20 6.66
N LEU A 342 22.96 -23.98 6.18
CA LEU A 342 21.98 -23.00 5.74
C LEU A 342 21.54 -23.29 4.30
N GLU A 343 20.40 -22.71 3.93
CA GLU A 343 19.89 -22.71 2.57
C GLU A 343 20.44 -21.57 1.75
N LEU A 344 20.38 -21.66 0.42
CA LEU A 344 20.85 -20.63 -0.50
C LEU A 344 19.67 -20.01 -1.27
N SER A 345 19.61 -18.68 -1.30
CA SER A 345 18.79 -17.91 -2.23
C SER A 345 19.71 -17.22 -3.25
N ILE A 346 19.34 -17.30 -4.53
CA ILE A 346 20.01 -16.61 -5.62
C ILE A 346 19.12 -15.54 -6.21
N THR A 347 19.70 -14.46 -6.72
CA THR A 347 18.95 -13.36 -7.33
C THR A 347 19.21 -13.29 -8.83
N LEU A 348 18.14 -13.13 -9.61
CA LEU A 348 18.12 -12.95 -11.06
C LEU A 348 17.34 -11.68 -11.42
N SER A 349 17.50 -11.22 -12.67
CA SER A 349 16.67 -10.14 -13.22
C SER A 349 16.27 -10.45 -14.65
N PRO A 350 15.18 -9.85 -15.16
CA PRO A 350 14.77 -9.99 -16.56
C PRO A 350 15.62 -9.14 -17.51
N TYR A 351 16.73 -8.59 -17.04
CA TYR A 351 17.65 -7.76 -17.80
C TYR A 351 18.92 -8.50 -18.19
N ALA A 352 19.47 -8.17 -19.33
CA ALA A 352 20.78 -8.63 -19.74
C ALA A 352 21.62 -7.45 -20.27
N GLY A 353 22.75 -7.17 -19.63
CA GLY A 353 23.69 -6.15 -20.10
C GLY A 353 24.17 -6.45 -21.53
N VAL A 354 24.21 -5.44 -22.38
CA VAL A 354 24.56 -5.59 -23.80
C VAL A 354 25.95 -6.20 -24.04
N THR A 355 26.85 -6.07 -23.08
CA THR A 355 28.20 -6.68 -23.11
C THR A 355 28.26 -8.05 -22.44
N SER A 356 27.15 -8.51 -21.83
CA SER A 356 27.12 -9.76 -21.08
C SER A 356 27.24 -10.98 -22.01
N PRO A 357 27.94 -12.05 -21.57
CA PRO A 357 27.98 -13.30 -22.34
C PRO A 357 26.59 -13.92 -22.56
N LEU A 358 25.62 -13.61 -21.71
CA LEU A 358 24.23 -14.04 -21.85
C LEU A 358 23.58 -13.39 -23.07
N PHE A 359 23.65 -12.07 -23.15
CA PHE A 359 23.09 -11.30 -24.27
C PHE A 359 23.77 -11.66 -25.61
N LEU A 360 25.11 -11.67 -25.63
CA LEU A 360 25.88 -11.98 -26.85
C LEU A 360 25.63 -13.40 -27.37
N ARG A 361 25.44 -14.39 -26.48
CA ARG A 361 25.09 -15.76 -26.92
C ARG A 361 23.65 -15.84 -27.41
N SER A 362 22.73 -15.12 -26.80
CA SER A 362 21.34 -15.10 -27.27
C SER A 362 21.18 -14.52 -28.66
N LEU A 363 22.02 -13.58 -29.09
CA LEU A 363 22.02 -13.00 -30.42
C LEU A 363 22.59 -13.94 -31.49
N ARG A 364 23.50 -14.85 -31.12
CA ARG A 364 24.16 -15.76 -32.09
C ARG A 364 23.30 -16.96 -32.50
N GLY A 365 22.28 -17.29 -31.73
CA GLY A 365 21.46 -18.49 -31.92
C GLY A 365 20.36 -18.41 -32.98
N GLY A 366 20.27 -17.33 -33.76
CA GLY A 366 19.26 -17.18 -34.85
C GLY A 366 17.79 -17.18 -34.39
N GLU A 367 17.44 -17.97 -33.37
CA GLU A 367 16.11 -18.03 -32.75
C GLU A 367 15.90 -16.93 -31.71
N ALA A 368 16.97 -16.31 -31.25
CA ALA A 368 17.02 -15.40 -30.13
C ALA A 368 16.57 -13.96 -30.43
N ALA A 369 16.25 -13.64 -31.68
CA ALA A 369 15.76 -12.31 -32.04
C ALA A 369 14.45 -11.91 -31.32
N GLY A 370 13.68 -12.88 -30.82
CA GLY A 370 12.44 -12.68 -30.05
C GLY A 370 12.58 -12.73 -28.54
N TYR A 371 13.76 -12.99 -27.98
CA TYR A 371 13.92 -13.12 -26.51
C TYR A 371 13.92 -11.78 -25.78
N TRP A 372 14.24 -10.70 -26.48
CA TRP A 372 14.32 -9.36 -25.92
C TRP A 372 13.22 -8.48 -26.48
N LEU A 373 12.65 -7.62 -25.67
CA LEU A 373 11.72 -6.59 -26.11
C LEU A 373 12.38 -5.79 -27.24
N SER A 374 11.67 -5.64 -28.32
CA SER A 374 12.16 -4.93 -29.51
C SER A 374 11.08 -4.03 -30.06
N ARG A 375 11.51 -2.97 -30.74
CA ARG A 375 10.61 -2.15 -31.52
C ARG A 375 9.99 -3.03 -32.62
N GLN A 376 8.69 -2.90 -32.86
CA GLN A 376 8.05 -3.66 -33.96
C GLN A 376 8.83 -3.45 -35.24
N PRO A 377 9.35 -4.52 -35.86
CA PRO A 377 10.13 -4.38 -37.07
C PRO A 377 9.24 -3.89 -38.19
N ARG A 378 9.74 -2.98 -39.03
CA ARG A 378 9.17 -2.79 -40.36
C ARG A 378 9.27 -4.11 -41.10
N PRO A 379 8.29 -4.49 -41.96
CA PRO A 379 8.37 -5.71 -42.72
C PRO A 379 9.74 -5.83 -43.43
N GLY A 380 10.50 -6.91 -43.15
CA GLY A 380 11.82 -7.17 -43.73
C GLY A 380 13.04 -6.60 -42.97
N ALA A 381 12.84 -5.91 -41.82
CA ALA A 381 13.94 -5.42 -40.98
C ALA A 381 14.24 -6.36 -39.82
N SER A 382 15.53 -6.47 -39.46
CA SER A 382 15.95 -7.20 -38.27
C SER A 382 15.40 -6.53 -37.01
N SER A 383 14.91 -7.34 -36.08
CA SER A 383 14.43 -6.85 -34.74
C SER A 383 15.62 -6.30 -33.96
N ILE A 384 15.52 -5.03 -33.53
CA ILE A 384 16.54 -4.39 -32.71
C ILE A 384 16.00 -4.34 -31.28
N PRO A 385 16.72 -4.92 -30.28
CA PRO A 385 16.30 -4.86 -28.90
C PRO A 385 16.15 -3.43 -28.39
N LEU A 386 15.07 -3.18 -27.65
CA LEU A 386 14.91 -1.95 -26.88
C LEU A 386 15.89 -1.96 -25.72
N LEU A 387 16.71 -0.93 -25.61
CA LEU A 387 17.71 -0.80 -24.57
C LEU A 387 17.20 0.12 -23.47
N THR A 388 17.41 -0.29 -22.22
CA THR A 388 17.10 0.45 -21.02
C THR A 388 18.27 0.41 -20.04
N THR A 389 18.19 1.19 -18.98
CA THR A 389 19.22 1.20 -17.93
C THR A 389 18.76 0.34 -16.76
N TRP A 390 19.60 -0.59 -16.33
CA TRP A 390 19.39 -1.37 -15.11
C TRP A 390 20.65 -1.34 -14.24
N LYS A 391 20.52 -0.84 -12.99
CA LYS A 391 21.64 -0.67 -12.05
C LYS A 391 22.88 0.00 -12.67
N GLY A 392 22.64 1.06 -13.46
CA GLY A 392 23.68 1.83 -14.14
C GLY A 392 24.31 1.16 -15.36
N GLN A 393 23.75 0.05 -15.85
CA GLN A 393 24.24 -0.64 -17.05
C GLN A 393 23.19 -0.58 -18.16
N LEU A 394 23.64 -0.44 -19.41
CA LEU A 394 22.79 -0.54 -20.58
C LEU A 394 22.39 -2.01 -20.81
N CYS A 395 21.12 -2.30 -20.81
CA CYS A 395 20.55 -3.64 -20.84
C CYS A 395 19.42 -3.77 -21.84
N ALA A 396 19.21 -5.00 -22.34
CA ALA A 396 17.97 -5.41 -22.98
C ALA A 396 17.05 -6.06 -21.93
N ARG A 397 15.73 -5.92 -22.08
CA ARG A 397 14.73 -6.50 -21.19
C ARG A 397 14.05 -7.70 -21.84
N LEU A 398 13.75 -8.74 -21.04
CA LEU A 398 13.09 -9.97 -21.49
C LEU A 398 11.74 -9.67 -22.16
N ASN A 399 11.47 -10.30 -23.28
CA ASN A 399 10.18 -10.23 -23.95
C ASN A 399 9.20 -11.22 -23.32
N VAL A 400 8.32 -10.72 -22.47
CA VAL A 400 7.32 -11.54 -21.76
C VAL A 400 6.10 -11.88 -22.63
N THR A 401 5.95 -11.31 -23.82
CA THR A 401 4.88 -11.68 -24.78
C THR A 401 5.25 -12.91 -25.59
N SER A 402 6.53 -13.33 -25.55
CA SER A 402 7.03 -14.50 -26.27
C SER A 402 7.12 -15.71 -25.35
N GLU A 403 6.32 -16.74 -25.59
CA GLU A 403 6.39 -18.01 -24.87
C GLU A 403 7.78 -18.65 -24.95
N ALA A 404 8.45 -18.54 -26.12
CA ALA A 404 9.80 -19.07 -26.29
C ALA A 404 10.81 -18.35 -25.41
N ALA A 405 10.70 -17.01 -25.28
CA ALA A 405 11.56 -16.21 -24.41
C ALA A 405 11.33 -16.56 -22.93
N LEU A 406 10.07 -16.63 -22.50
CA LEU A 406 9.70 -17.07 -21.15
C LEU A 406 10.20 -18.48 -20.86
N GLY A 407 9.94 -19.44 -21.75
CA GLY A 407 10.40 -20.82 -21.63
C GLY A 407 11.92 -20.92 -21.48
N TRP A 408 12.67 -20.20 -22.30
CA TRP A 408 14.13 -20.10 -22.20
C TRP A 408 14.60 -19.51 -20.87
N TYR A 409 13.97 -18.42 -20.43
CA TYR A 409 14.32 -17.75 -19.17
C TYR A 409 14.04 -18.62 -17.94
N LEU A 410 12.87 -19.25 -17.89
CA LEU A 410 12.48 -20.17 -16.82
C LEU A 410 13.37 -21.42 -16.78
N ALA A 411 13.71 -21.99 -17.92
CA ALA A 411 14.64 -23.12 -18.00
C ALA A 411 16.04 -22.73 -17.46
N ARG A 412 16.48 -21.52 -17.76
CA ARG A 412 17.74 -20.98 -17.22
C ARG A 412 17.65 -20.82 -15.68
N ALA A 413 16.57 -20.27 -15.15
CA ALA A 413 16.37 -20.11 -13.72
C ALA A 413 16.38 -21.48 -13.00
N ARG A 414 15.64 -22.48 -13.52
CA ARG A 414 15.64 -23.86 -12.99
C ARG A 414 17.04 -24.48 -13.01
N ARG A 415 17.77 -24.31 -14.11
CA ARG A 415 19.15 -24.83 -14.21
C ARG A 415 20.09 -24.19 -13.21
N LEU A 416 20.04 -22.87 -13.03
CA LEU A 416 20.88 -22.18 -12.07
C LEU A 416 20.55 -22.60 -10.63
N ARG A 417 19.25 -22.69 -10.30
CA ARG A 417 18.76 -23.21 -9.02
C ARG A 417 19.38 -24.60 -8.73
N GLN A 418 19.34 -25.49 -9.69
CA GLN A 418 19.89 -26.85 -9.54
C GLN A 418 21.41 -26.87 -9.45
N VAL A 419 22.13 -26.16 -10.31
CA VAL A 419 23.61 -26.15 -10.38
C VAL A 419 24.21 -25.53 -9.12
N LEU A 420 23.61 -24.47 -8.59
CA LEU A 420 24.07 -23.78 -7.39
C LEU A 420 23.53 -24.40 -6.09
N GLY A 421 22.60 -25.34 -6.17
CA GLY A 421 21.95 -25.94 -5.00
C GLY A 421 21.10 -24.92 -4.23
N ALA A 422 20.45 -23.99 -4.94
CA ALA A 422 19.63 -22.97 -4.30
C ALA A 422 18.24 -23.47 -4.00
N THR A 423 17.73 -23.16 -2.81
CA THR A 423 16.33 -23.44 -2.42
C THR A 423 15.41 -22.37 -2.94
N TYR A 424 15.85 -21.10 -2.91
CA TYR A 424 15.05 -19.93 -3.31
C TYR A 424 15.66 -19.21 -4.49
N VAL A 425 14.79 -18.61 -5.31
CA VAL A 425 15.18 -17.74 -6.42
C VAL A 425 14.42 -16.43 -6.32
N ALA A 426 15.15 -15.34 -6.14
CA ALA A 426 14.62 -14.00 -6.12
C ALA A 426 14.75 -13.35 -7.50
N PHE A 427 13.77 -12.57 -7.90
CA PHE A 427 13.74 -11.81 -9.15
C PHE A 427 13.56 -10.34 -8.84
N GLU A 428 14.55 -9.54 -9.21
CA GLU A 428 14.54 -8.07 -9.13
C GLU A 428 14.24 -7.47 -10.52
N GLY A 429 13.74 -6.23 -10.57
CA GLY A 429 13.43 -5.54 -11.81
C GLY A 429 12.16 -6.02 -12.50
N VAL A 430 11.19 -6.48 -11.72
CA VAL A 430 9.88 -6.96 -12.21
C VAL A 430 8.91 -5.80 -12.45
N GLU A 431 9.20 -4.61 -11.91
CA GLU A 431 8.37 -3.41 -11.93
C GLU A 431 8.03 -2.93 -13.36
N GLY A 432 6.87 -2.29 -13.54
CA GLY A 432 6.39 -1.82 -14.85
C GLY A 432 7.00 -0.51 -15.33
N ASN A 433 7.46 0.35 -14.42
CA ASN A 433 7.83 1.75 -14.70
C ASN A 433 9.06 1.96 -15.61
N SER A 434 9.88 0.95 -15.86
CA SER A 434 11.04 1.10 -16.74
C SER A 434 10.71 1.47 -18.20
N PHE A 435 9.44 1.45 -18.56
CA PHE A 435 8.94 1.87 -19.88
C PHE A 435 8.52 3.34 -19.90
N LEU A 436 8.27 3.96 -18.74
CA LEU A 436 7.79 5.35 -18.67
C LEU A 436 8.87 6.39 -19.00
N GLU A 437 10.14 6.02 -18.85
CA GLU A 437 11.29 6.90 -19.11
C GLU A 437 11.66 6.96 -20.60
N GLN A 438 11.01 6.17 -21.43
CA GLN A 438 11.32 6.05 -22.84
C GLN A 438 10.10 6.43 -23.69
N ASP A 439 10.22 7.42 -24.56
CA ASP A 439 9.27 7.76 -25.62
C ASP A 439 9.18 6.65 -26.71
N VAL A 440 9.26 5.41 -26.28
CA VAL A 440 9.25 4.26 -27.20
C VAL A 440 7.92 3.56 -27.05
N PRO A 441 7.16 3.36 -28.15
CA PRO A 441 5.92 2.63 -28.11
C PRO A 441 6.17 1.18 -27.67
N VAL A 442 5.64 0.83 -26.52
CA VAL A 442 5.60 -0.52 -25.96
C VAL A 442 4.36 -1.22 -26.53
N PRO A 443 4.36 -2.55 -26.70
CA PRO A 443 3.13 -3.29 -27.01
C PRO A 443 2.02 -2.94 -26.00
N ALA A 444 0.80 -2.69 -26.50
CA ALA A 444 -0.33 -2.25 -25.65
C ALA A 444 -0.61 -3.21 -24.48
N GLU A 445 -0.39 -4.50 -24.66
CA GLU A 445 -0.50 -5.53 -23.62
C GLU A 445 0.51 -5.41 -22.47
N LEU A 446 1.59 -4.63 -22.65
CA LEU A 446 2.64 -4.37 -21.67
C LEU A 446 2.55 -2.96 -21.07
N GLU A 447 1.57 -2.16 -21.49
CA GLU A 447 1.34 -0.84 -20.89
C GLU A 447 0.98 -0.98 -19.39
N GLY A 448 1.33 0.05 -18.60
CA GLY A 448 1.14 0.04 -17.16
C GLY A 448 1.88 -1.12 -16.48
N ASP A 449 1.17 -1.95 -15.75
CA ASP A 449 1.70 -3.12 -15.03
C ASP A 449 1.56 -4.44 -15.79
N GLY A 450 1.16 -4.43 -17.06
CA GLY A 450 1.00 -5.65 -17.85
C GLY A 450 2.27 -6.50 -17.93
N TYR A 451 3.44 -5.86 -17.98
CA TYR A 451 4.72 -6.55 -17.90
C TYR A 451 4.91 -7.28 -16.58
N THR A 452 4.64 -6.59 -15.46
CA THR A 452 4.76 -7.13 -14.10
C THR A 452 3.84 -8.34 -13.91
N GLU A 453 2.60 -8.24 -14.36
CA GLU A 453 1.60 -9.31 -14.28
C GLU A 453 2.03 -10.54 -15.08
N ALA A 454 2.40 -10.35 -16.35
CA ALA A 454 2.80 -11.45 -17.23
C ALA A 454 4.05 -12.17 -16.70
N LEU A 455 5.04 -11.41 -16.23
CA LEU A 455 6.26 -12.00 -15.69
C LEU A 455 5.99 -12.71 -14.35
N ALA A 456 5.20 -12.13 -13.43
CA ALA A 456 4.83 -12.76 -12.17
C ALA A 456 4.11 -14.10 -12.39
N ALA A 457 3.15 -14.13 -13.31
CA ALA A 457 2.44 -15.37 -13.67
C ALA A 457 3.40 -16.45 -14.19
N ALA A 458 4.34 -16.08 -15.04
CA ALA A 458 5.35 -17.02 -15.54
C ALA A 458 6.29 -17.51 -14.42
N LEU A 459 6.78 -16.62 -13.57
CA LEU A 459 7.69 -16.95 -12.47
C LEU A 459 7.03 -17.83 -11.40
N ALA A 460 5.73 -17.70 -11.17
CA ALA A 460 4.97 -18.56 -10.26
C ALA A 460 5.08 -20.05 -10.63
N THR A 461 5.31 -20.38 -11.90
CA THR A 461 5.53 -21.76 -12.36
C THR A 461 6.82 -22.41 -11.85
N LEU A 462 7.71 -21.62 -11.25
CA LEU A 462 8.94 -22.14 -10.60
C LEU A 462 8.69 -22.75 -9.22
N GLY A 463 7.49 -22.54 -8.65
CA GLY A 463 7.05 -23.09 -7.36
C GLY A 463 7.37 -22.20 -6.16
N ASN A 464 7.13 -22.78 -4.97
CA ASN A 464 7.03 -22.07 -3.67
C ASN A 464 8.29 -21.35 -3.18
N GLY A 465 9.44 -21.54 -3.78
CA GLY A 465 10.69 -20.84 -3.42
C GLY A 465 10.96 -19.60 -4.27
N THR A 466 9.93 -19.02 -4.89
CA THR A 466 10.08 -17.87 -5.79
C THR A 466 9.75 -16.57 -5.08
N VAL A 467 10.66 -15.60 -5.19
CA VAL A 467 10.53 -14.25 -4.65
C VAL A 467 10.55 -13.24 -5.80
N ILE A 468 9.67 -12.25 -5.78
CA ILE A 468 9.63 -11.18 -6.77
C ILE A 468 9.73 -9.80 -6.11
N SER A 469 10.26 -8.81 -6.84
CA SER A 469 10.42 -7.44 -6.32
C SER A 469 9.17 -6.59 -6.42
N ALA A 470 8.16 -7.00 -7.20
CA ALA A 470 6.94 -6.22 -7.41
C ALA A 470 5.68 -7.08 -7.35
N GLY A 471 4.57 -6.46 -6.98
CA GLY A 471 3.25 -7.08 -6.96
C GLY A 471 2.22 -6.15 -7.57
N SER A 472 1.58 -6.58 -8.65
CA SER A 472 0.43 -5.94 -9.25
C SER A 472 -0.47 -7.03 -9.79
N ARG A 473 -1.72 -7.07 -9.33
CA ARG A 473 -2.72 -8.11 -9.66
C ARG A 473 -2.21 -9.54 -9.54
N SER A 474 -1.22 -9.78 -8.68
CA SER A 474 -0.54 -11.06 -8.51
C SER A 474 -0.67 -11.67 -7.10
N SER A 475 -1.51 -11.09 -6.23
CA SER A 475 -1.72 -11.57 -4.86
C SER A 475 -2.25 -13.01 -4.77
N HIS A 476 -2.88 -13.51 -5.85
CA HIS A 476 -3.37 -14.88 -5.98
C HIS A 476 -2.28 -15.90 -6.33
N LEU A 477 -1.06 -15.47 -6.64
CA LEU A 477 0.05 -16.34 -7.03
C LEU A 477 0.87 -16.77 -5.80
N PRO A 478 1.44 -18.01 -5.78
CA PRO A 478 2.22 -18.52 -4.66
C PRO A 478 3.65 -17.94 -4.66
N LEU A 479 3.75 -16.62 -4.54
CA LEU A 479 4.99 -15.87 -4.60
C LEU A 479 5.23 -15.11 -3.30
N PHE A 480 6.50 -15.00 -2.89
CA PHE A 480 6.92 -13.98 -1.94
C PHE A 480 7.14 -12.66 -2.66
N VAL A 481 6.70 -11.56 -2.06
CA VAL A 481 6.98 -10.22 -2.55
C VAL A 481 8.01 -9.55 -1.64
N GLN A 482 9.13 -9.11 -2.20
CA GLN A 482 10.14 -8.35 -1.47
C GLN A 482 9.68 -6.91 -1.29
N MET A 483 9.67 -6.41 -0.06
CA MET A 483 9.43 -4.99 0.20
C MET A 483 10.58 -4.12 -0.33
N SER A 484 10.25 -2.88 -0.70
CA SER A 484 11.26 -1.87 -1.09
C SER A 484 12.28 -1.64 0.03
N PRO A 485 13.52 -1.30 -0.31
CA PRO A 485 14.49 -0.82 0.66
C PRO A 485 13.96 0.41 1.41
N LEU A 486 14.10 0.39 2.74
CA LEU A 486 13.76 1.50 3.62
C LEU A 486 15.03 2.20 4.12
N ARG A 487 14.89 3.48 4.50
CA ARG A 487 15.99 4.26 5.06
C ARG A 487 16.36 3.76 6.45
N SER A 488 17.66 3.82 6.76
CA SER A 488 18.15 3.54 8.11
C SER A 488 17.94 4.76 9.02
N ASP A 489 16.69 5.14 9.25
CA ASP A 489 16.30 6.27 10.08
C ASP A 489 14.93 6.06 10.76
N TRP A 490 14.52 7.03 11.58
CA TRP A 490 13.29 7.01 12.37
C TRP A 490 12.09 7.66 11.65
N SER A 491 12.21 7.98 10.37
CA SER A 491 11.13 8.60 9.57
C SER A 491 10.14 7.57 9.02
N HIS A 492 9.07 8.07 8.34
CA HIS A 492 8.15 7.21 7.60
C HIS A 492 8.77 6.58 6.33
N ALA A 493 9.91 7.09 5.88
CA ALA A 493 10.69 6.40 4.85
C ALA A 493 11.61 5.31 5.45
N GLY A 494 11.68 5.21 6.78
CA GLY A 494 12.44 4.24 7.56
C GLY A 494 11.55 3.45 8.51
N LEU A 495 11.93 3.41 9.81
CA LEU A 495 11.27 2.56 10.81
C LEU A 495 9.77 2.81 10.95
N LYS A 496 9.33 4.08 10.98
CA LYS A 496 7.90 4.42 11.12
C LYS A 496 7.05 3.98 9.95
N GLY A 497 7.62 3.85 8.76
CA GLY A 497 6.90 3.38 7.58
C GLY A 497 6.77 1.85 7.48
N LEU A 498 7.45 1.10 8.34
CA LEU A 498 7.46 -0.37 8.26
C LEU A 498 6.07 -0.95 8.57
N ILE A 499 5.42 -0.55 9.67
CA ILE A 499 4.09 -1.04 10.05
C ILE A 499 3.01 -0.61 9.03
N PRO A 500 2.93 0.67 8.62
CA PRO A 500 2.07 1.09 7.51
C PRO A 500 2.25 0.24 6.25
N SER A 501 3.49 -0.09 5.88
CA SER A 501 3.76 -0.96 4.73
C SER A 501 3.26 -2.39 4.94
N VAL A 502 3.44 -2.97 6.13
CA VAL A 502 2.90 -4.29 6.48
C VAL A 502 1.39 -4.34 6.35
N LEU A 503 0.69 -3.36 6.91
CA LEU A 503 -0.77 -3.25 6.82
C LEU A 503 -1.24 -3.06 5.37
N HIS A 504 -0.52 -2.24 4.60
CA HIS A 504 -0.79 -2.00 3.19
C HIS A 504 -0.65 -3.29 2.35
N TYR A 505 0.46 -4.01 2.48
CA TYR A 505 0.69 -5.29 1.79
C TYR A 505 -0.36 -6.32 2.14
N SER A 506 -0.66 -6.48 3.43
CA SER A 506 -1.61 -7.47 3.91
C SER A 506 -3.05 -7.17 3.47
N LEU A 507 -3.48 -5.89 3.52
CA LEU A 507 -4.80 -5.46 3.06
C LEU A 507 -5.02 -5.76 1.58
N LEU A 508 -4.00 -5.59 0.75
CA LEU A 508 -4.05 -5.84 -0.70
C LEU A 508 -3.85 -7.33 -1.05
N GLY A 509 -3.78 -8.22 -0.05
CA GLY A 509 -3.71 -9.67 -0.25
C GLY A 509 -2.30 -10.24 -0.36
N TYR A 510 -1.26 -9.42 -0.24
CA TYR A 510 0.14 -9.85 -0.26
C TYR A 510 0.63 -10.17 1.14
N ASN A 511 0.14 -11.27 1.71
CA ASN A 511 0.45 -11.68 3.09
C ASN A 511 1.82 -12.36 3.23
N PHE A 512 2.40 -12.86 2.11
CA PHE A 512 3.72 -13.47 2.05
C PHE A 512 4.72 -12.50 1.48
N PHE A 513 5.22 -11.60 2.32
CA PHE A 513 6.22 -10.62 1.95
C PHE A 513 7.51 -10.83 2.76
N ILE A 514 8.62 -10.40 2.17
CA ILE A 514 9.90 -10.31 2.86
C ILE A 514 10.08 -8.84 3.22
N PRO A 515 10.05 -8.47 4.51
CA PRO A 515 10.26 -7.08 4.92
C PRO A 515 11.68 -6.64 4.60
N ASP A 516 11.92 -5.34 4.62
CA ASP A 516 13.29 -4.86 4.48
C ASP A 516 14.18 -5.31 5.64
N ALA A 517 15.47 -5.32 5.41
CA ALA A 517 16.45 -5.80 6.38
C ALA A 517 16.42 -4.98 7.67
N VAL A 518 16.67 -5.65 8.81
CA VAL A 518 16.77 -5.01 10.13
C VAL A 518 17.75 -3.83 10.08
N GLY A 519 17.26 -2.66 10.44
CA GLY A 519 17.98 -1.39 10.41
C GLY A 519 17.92 -0.63 9.09
N GLY A 520 17.16 -1.12 8.10
CA GLY A 520 17.06 -0.52 6.77
C GLY A 520 18.16 -0.97 5.81
N SER A 521 17.89 -0.92 4.49
CA SER A 521 18.85 -1.37 3.47
C SER A 521 19.02 -0.40 2.31
N GLU A 522 18.46 0.79 2.37
CA GLU A 522 18.67 1.80 1.33
C GLU A 522 20.17 2.13 1.18
N ALA A 523 20.61 2.31 -0.06
CA ALA A 523 22.02 2.58 -0.38
C ALA A 523 22.53 3.86 0.33
N GLY A 524 23.69 3.78 0.98
CA GLY A 524 24.27 4.89 1.73
C GLY A 524 23.92 4.92 3.22
N ALA A 525 23.06 4.03 3.68
CA ALA A 525 22.76 3.89 5.10
C ALA A 525 23.99 3.39 5.86
N THR A 526 24.48 4.16 6.81
CA THR A 526 25.52 3.71 7.75
C THR A 526 24.85 2.93 8.87
N PRO A 527 25.17 1.64 9.08
CA PRO A 527 24.71 0.91 10.24
C PRO A 527 25.39 1.51 11.46
N GLY A 528 24.68 2.30 12.25
CA GLY A 528 25.33 3.01 13.35
C GLY A 528 24.45 3.27 14.56
N ASP A 529 23.16 3.01 14.51
CA ASP A 529 22.24 3.21 15.62
C ASP A 529 21.76 1.87 16.20
N PRO A 530 22.37 1.39 17.31
CA PRO A 530 21.96 0.12 17.95
C PRO A 530 20.50 0.14 18.43
N GLU A 531 19.98 1.29 18.84
CA GLU A 531 18.59 1.41 19.25
C GLU A 531 17.66 1.21 18.05
N LEU A 532 17.95 1.84 16.91
CA LEU A 532 17.19 1.64 15.67
C LEU A 532 17.18 0.16 15.26
N PHE A 533 18.34 -0.50 15.32
CA PHE A 533 18.45 -1.93 15.03
C PHE A 533 17.53 -2.76 15.94
N VAL A 534 17.54 -2.49 17.24
CA VAL A 534 16.73 -3.22 18.21
C VAL A 534 15.25 -2.97 17.98
N ARG A 535 14.81 -1.71 17.81
CA ARG A 535 13.39 -1.40 17.56
C ARG A 535 12.90 -2.01 16.24
N TRP A 536 13.75 -2.02 15.22
CA TRP A 536 13.44 -2.71 13.95
C TRP A 536 13.32 -4.23 14.13
N LEU A 537 14.26 -4.84 14.84
CA LEU A 537 14.28 -6.25 15.17
C LEU A 537 12.98 -6.67 15.92
N GLN A 538 12.50 -5.85 16.85
CA GLN A 538 11.28 -6.06 17.59
C GLN A 538 10.05 -6.16 16.67
N ILE A 539 9.96 -5.33 15.62
CA ILE A 539 8.87 -5.37 14.65
C ILE A 539 8.98 -6.62 13.77
N VAL A 540 10.14 -6.85 13.13
CA VAL A 540 10.29 -7.95 12.17
C VAL A 540 10.19 -9.33 12.82
N THR A 541 10.35 -9.42 14.14
CA THR A 541 10.10 -10.66 14.89
C THR A 541 8.69 -11.18 14.71
N PHE A 542 7.72 -10.31 14.45
CA PHE A 542 6.30 -10.66 14.28
C PHE A 542 5.84 -10.66 12.82
N LEU A 543 6.76 -10.52 11.86
CA LEU A 543 6.47 -10.52 10.43
C LEU A 543 6.74 -11.89 9.79
N PRO A 544 6.33 -12.14 8.52
CA PRO A 544 6.45 -13.46 7.91
C PRO A 544 7.89 -13.99 7.84
N VAL A 545 8.85 -13.09 7.68
CA VAL A 545 10.27 -13.41 7.53
C VAL A 545 11.11 -12.37 8.26
N MET A 546 12.23 -12.79 8.84
CA MET A 546 13.23 -11.89 9.42
C MET A 546 14.40 -11.74 8.44
N ALA A 547 14.65 -10.54 7.90
CA ALA A 547 15.73 -10.28 6.97
C ALA A 547 16.85 -9.44 7.62
N PHE A 548 18.10 -9.86 7.45
CA PHE A 548 19.29 -9.21 8.00
C PHE A 548 20.23 -8.79 6.86
N GLY A 549 20.44 -7.48 6.71
CA GLY A 549 21.47 -6.91 5.85
C GLY A 549 22.80 -6.84 6.60
N THR A 550 22.82 -6.15 7.72
CA THR A 550 23.97 -6.11 8.62
C THR A 550 23.81 -7.15 9.72
N PRO A 551 24.76 -8.10 9.87
CA PRO A 551 24.72 -9.03 10.97
C PRO A 551 24.88 -8.33 12.34
N PRO A 552 24.20 -8.80 13.41
CA PRO A 552 24.18 -8.13 14.72
C PRO A 552 25.56 -7.98 15.38
N TRP A 553 26.51 -8.86 15.09
CA TRP A 553 27.90 -8.75 15.60
C TRP A 553 28.76 -7.69 14.88
N LEU A 554 28.26 -7.07 13.79
CA LEU A 554 28.96 -5.99 13.10
C LEU A 554 28.40 -4.62 13.48
N CYS A 555 27.15 -4.55 13.89
CA CYS A 555 26.49 -3.30 14.28
C CYS A 555 26.66 -3.02 15.78
N CYS A 556 26.66 -4.06 16.60
CA CYS A 556 26.15 -3.93 17.95
C CYS A 556 26.92 -4.83 18.94
N ASP A 557 26.60 -4.73 20.23
CA ASP A 557 27.25 -5.46 21.32
C ASP A 557 26.70 -6.89 21.51
N THR A 558 27.23 -7.58 22.52
CA THR A 558 26.81 -8.96 22.86
C THR A 558 25.39 -9.04 23.40
N TRP A 559 24.85 -7.95 23.98
CA TRP A 559 23.49 -7.90 24.44
C TRP A 559 22.51 -7.95 23.27
N VAL A 560 22.71 -7.11 22.24
CA VAL A 560 21.90 -7.13 21.01
C VAL A 560 21.98 -8.47 20.29
N LEU A 561 23.17 -9.11 20.29
CA LEU A 561 23.32 -10.44 19.72
C LEU A 561 22.49 -11.49 20.48
N ASN A 562 22.45 -11.42 21.81
CA ASN A 562 21.61 -12.31 22.63
C ASN A 562 20.10 -12.05 22.37
N LEU A 563 19.71 -10.77 22.33
CA LEU A 563 18.35 -10.37 22.00
C LEU A 563 17.95 -10.89 20.59
N THR A 564 18.84 -10.79 19.62
CA THR A 564 18.59 -11.32 18.26
C THR A 564 18.28 -12.82 18.28
N ARG A 565 19.02 -13.62 19.08
CA ARG A 565 18.74 -15.05 19.22
C ARG A 565 17.36 -15.31 19.84
N GLN A 566 17.01 -14.56 20.88
CA GLN A 566 15.70 -14.66 21.52
C GLN A 566 14.58 -14.29 20.56
N CYS A 567 14.76 -13.25 19.75
CA CYS A 567 13.81 -12.82 18.74
C CYS A 567 13.62 -13.87 17.64
N ILE A 568 14.70 -14.47 17.12
CA ILE A 568 14.64 -15.56 16.14
C ILE A 568 13.93 -16.79 16.74
N GLN A 569 14.22 -17.12 17.99
CA GLN A 569 13.54 -18.21 18.68
C GLN A 569 12.04 -17.91 18.86
N ARG A 570 11.69 -16.72 19.32
CA ARG A 570 10.28 -16.28 19.48
C ARG A 570 9.54 -16.30 18.13
N HIS A 571 10.17 -15.82 17.06
CA HIS A 571 9.61 -15.89 15.72
C HIS A 571 9.28 -17.33 15.33
N ARG A 572 10.23 -18.27 15.48
CA ARG A 572 10.06 -19.67 15.12
C ARG A 572 8.99 -20.37 15.99
N ASP A 573 9.04 -20.18 17.31
CA ASP A 573 8.26 -20.98 18.26
C ASP A 573 6.85 -20.41 18.50
N PHE A 574 6.65 -19.10 18.30
CA PHE A 574 5.36 -18.43 18.53
C PHE A 574 4.74 -17.86 17.25
N VAL A 575 5.51 -17.08 16.48
CA VAL A 575 4.94 -16.31 15.35
C VAL A 575 4.65 -17.20 14.16
N VAL A 576 5.56 -18.07 13.76
CA VAL A 576 5.38 -18.97 12.60
C VAL A 576 4.13 -19.85 12.72
N PRO A 577 3.86 -20.54 13.87
CA PRO A 577 2.62 -21.29 14.04
C PRO A 577 1.35 -20.43 13.91
N LEU A 578 1.39 -19.20 14.44
CA LEU A 578 0.29 -18.24 14.36
C LEU A 578 0.03 -17.81 12.91
N LEU A 579 1.09 -17.50 12.16
CA LEU A 579 0.98 -17.15 10.75
C LEU A 579 0.42 -18.30 9.90
N LEU A 580 0.80 -19.54 10.17
CA LEU A 580 0.25 -20.71 9.50
C LEU A 580 -1.24 -20.86 9.76
N LYS A 581 -1.69 -20.68 11.01
CA LYS A 581 -3.11 -20.70 11.37
C LYS A 581 -3.90 -19.67 10.55
N TYR A 582 -3.45 -18.42 10.53
CA TYR A 582 -4.15 -17.35 9.82
C TYR A 582 -3.97 -17.39 8.29
N SER A 583 -2.97 -18.11 7.79
CA SER A 583 -2.86 -18.38 6.36
C SER A 583 -3.96 -19.31 5.85
N GLU A 584 -4.42 -20.28 6.66
CA GLU A 584 -5.59 -21.12 6.35
C GLU A 584 -6.88 -20.29 6.34
N GLU A 585 -7.04 -19.35 7.27
CA GLU A 585 -8.18 -18.42 7.28
C GLU A 585 -8.15 -17.49 6.06
N TRP A 586 -6.98 -16.95 5.71
CA TRP A 586 -6.83 -16.14 4.51
C TRP A 586 -7.20 -16.91 3.24
N GLN A 587 -6.82 -18.19 3.10
CA GLN A 587 -7.23 -19.02 1.97
C GLN A 587 -8.74 -19.24 1.90
N SER A 588 -9.38 -19.48 3.03
CA SER A 588 -10.81 -19.82 3.07
C SER A 588 -11.72 -18.60 2.99
N LEU A 589 -11.36 -17.52 3.68
CA LEU A 589 -12.19 -16.32 3.85
C LEU A 589 -11.68 -15.08 3.11
N GLY A 590 -10.40 -15.06 2.74
CA GLY A 590 -9.75 -13.88 2.13
C GLY A 590 -9.38 -12.79 3.13
N TYR A 591 -9.39 -13.09 4.44
CA TYR A 591 -9.04 -12.10 5.47
C TYR A 591 -7.53 -11.90 5.54
N PRO A 592 -7.05 -10.64 5.67
CA PRO A 592 -5.62 -10.36 5.81
C PRO A 592 -5.06 -11.02 7.07
N ILE A 593 -3.77 -11.42 7.03
CA ILE A 593 -3.08 -11.98 8.20
C ILE A 593 -2.71 -10.87 9.17
N PHE A 594 -2.13 -9.77 8.64
CA PHE A 594 -1.82 -8.57 9.43
C PHE A 594 -2.96 -7.59 9.32
N ARG A 595 -3.60 -7.28 10.45
CA ARG A 595 -4.85 -6.52 10.50
C ARG A 595 -4.65 -5.18 11.22
N PRO A 596 -5.27 -4.11 10.73
CA PRO A 596 -5.26 -2.83 11.45
C PRO A 596 -6.20 -2.86 12.66
N ALA A 597 -6.04 -1.90 13.57
CA ALA A 597 -6.86 -1.79 14.77
C ALA A 597 -8.36 -1.71 14.48
N TRP A 598 -8.75 -1.02 13.40
CA TRP A 598 -10.16 -0.89 12.99
C TRP A 598 -10.80 -2.21 12.54
N TRP A 599 -10.03 -3.27 12.29
CA TRP A 599 -10.57 -4.59 11.99
C TRP A 599 -11.47 -5.15 13.11
N LEU A 600 -11.08 -4.91 14.36
CA LEU A 600 -11.86 -5.26 15.56
C LEU A 600 -12.69 -4.10 16.11
N SER A 601 -12.48 -2.87 15.63
CA SER A 601 -13.18 -1.66 16.06
C SER A 601 -13.65 -0.83 14.85
N PRO A 602 -14.51 -1.38 13.98
CA PRO A 602 -14.85 -0.74 12.70
C PRO A 602 -15.70 0.53 12.84
N MET A 603 -16.21 0.83 14.02
CA MET A 603 -17.02 2.02 14.31
C MET A 603 -16.27 3.07 15.14
N ASP A 604 -15.03 2.79 15.57
CA ASP A 604 -14.25 3.71 16.39
C ASP A 604 -13.33 4.59 15.51
N PRO A 605 -13.56 5.91 15.47
CA PRO A 605 -12.73 6.83 14.67
C PRO A 605 -11.25 6.81 15.06
N VAL A 606 -10.90 6.50 16.30
CA VAL A 606 -9.51 6.42 16.78
C VAL A 606 -8.80 5.27 16.08
N ALA A 607 -9.47 4.14 15.94
CA ALA A 607 -8.89 2.95 15.29
C ALA A 607 -8.47 3.17 13.83
N PHE A 608 -9.14 4.07 13.11
CA PHE A 608 -8.83 4.37 11.71
C PHE A 608 -7.49 5.07 11.49
N THR A 609 -6.93 5.69 12.51
CA THR A 609 -5.70 6.48 12.42
C THR A 609 -4.49 5.84 13.08
N ILE A 610 -4.64 4.65 13.66
CA ILE A 610 -3.55 3.90 14.29
C ILE A 610 -2.62 3.34 13.22
N GLU A 611 -1.39 3.84 13.14
CA GLU A 611 -0.39 3.45 12.13
C GLU A 611 0.85 2.75 12.71
N ASP A 612 0.96 2.65 14.03
CA ASP A 612 2.12 2.14 14.75
C ASP A 612 1.84 0.86 15.58
N GLU A 613 0.70 0.23 15.33
CA GLU A 613 0.26 -1.04 15.89
C GLU A 613 -0.34 -1.93 14.80
N PHE A 614 -0.27 -3.23 14.99
CA PHE A 614 -0.91 -4.18 14.11
C PHE A 614 -1.35 -5.44 14.84
N LEU A 615 -2.37 -6.08 14.30
CA LEU A 615 -2.85 -7.38 14.75
C LEU A 615 -2.27 -8.49 13.88
N ILE A 616 -2.02 -9.66 14.45
CA ILE A 616 -1.87 -10.93 13.73
C ILE A 616 -3.15 -11.72 13.95
N GLY A 617 -3.93 -11.85 12.87
CA GLY A 617 -5.31 -12.32 12.98
C GLY A 617 -6.12 -11.47 13.95
N ASP A 618 -6.99 -12.11 14.73
CA ASP A 618 -7.82 -11.46 15.76
C ASP A 618 -7.27 -11.63 17.17
N GLU A 619 -6.14 -12.32 17.34
CA GLU A 619 -5.69 -12.80 18.66
C GLU A 619 -4.50 -12.06 19.22
N VAL A 620 -3.60 -11.54 18.41
CA VAL A 620 -2.35 -10.95 18.90
C VAL A 620 -2.19 -9.53 18.40
N LEU A 621 -2.08 -8.58 19.34
CA LEU A 621 -1.75 -7.19 19.08
C LEU A 621 -0.28 -6.94 19.38
N VAL A 622 0.43 -6.32 18.45
CA VAL A 622 1.83 -5.91 18.58
C VAL A 622 1.92 -4.41 18.50
N ALA A 623 2.44 -3.78 19.56
CA ALA A 623 2.50 -2.33 19.71
C ALA A 623 3.94 -1.85 20.03
N PRO A 624 4.88 -1.90 19.06
CA PRO A 624 6.28 -1.57 19.29
C PRO A 624 6.48 -0.06 19.46
N ILE A 625 7.60 0.33 20.07
CA ILE A 625 8.02 1.73 20.12
C ILE A 625 8.78 2.09 18.86
N THR A 626 8.37 3.14 18.18
CA THR A 626 8.92 3.61 16.90
C THR A 626 9.61 4.99 17.03
N GLU A 627 9.71 5.52 18.25
CA GLU A 627 10.34 6.80 18.53
C GLU A 627 11.70 6.61 19.22
N LYS A 628 12.70 7.38 18.78
CA LYS A 628 14.04 7.34 19.33
C LYS A 628 14.08 7.78 20.79
N GLY A 629 14.76 7.01 21.64
CA GLY A 629 14.97 7.32 23.05
C GLY A 629 13.73 7.17 23.94
N GLN A 630 12.60 6.74 23.37
CA GLN A 630 11.39 6.52 24.16
C GLN A 630 11.35 5.13 24.79
N THR A 631 10.86 5.10 26.04
CA THR A 631 10.63 3.88 26.80
C THR A 631 9.18 3.73 27.25
N TRP A 632 8.28 4.47 26.62
CA TRP A 632 6.84 4.42 26.85
C TRP A 632 6.08 4.83 25.60
N ARG A 633 4.83 4.41 25.49
CA ARG A 633 3.89 4.84 24.46
C ARG A 633 2.44 4.70 24.92
N ASP A 634 1.52 5.35 24.23
CA ASP A 634 0.11 5.03 24.32
C ASP A 634 -0.20 3.83 23.41
N ILE A 635 -1.07 2.92 23.85
CA ILE A 635 -1.45 1.70 23.12
C ILE A 635 -2.96 1.63 23.04
N TYR A 636 -3.51 1.52 21.84
CA TYR A 636 -4.92 1.32 21.61
C TYR A 636 -5.25 -0.18 21.58
N LEU A 637 -6.09 -0.64 22.51
CA LEU A 637 -6.58 -2.02 22.57
C LEU A 637 -7.91 -2.12 21.83
N PRO A 638 -7.99 -2.70 20.63
CA PRO A 638 -9.20 -2.72 19.83
C PRO A 638 -10.24 -3.73 20.34
N GLY A 639 -11.51 -3.55 19.92
CA GLY A 639 -12.60 -4.50 20.17
C GLY A 639 -13.26 -4.30 21.54
N GLN A 640 -14.31 -3.49 21.59
CA GLN A 640 -15.12 -3.31 22.79
C GLN A 640 -15.68 -4.67 23.26
N GLY A 641 -15.50 -4.98 24.56
CA GLY A 641 -15.92 -6.25 25.16
C GLY A 641 -14.92 -7.40 25.02
N HIS A 642 -13.79 -7.20 24.34
CA HIS A 642 -12.69 -8.16 24.35
C HIS A 642 -11.79 -7.93 25.57
N LEU A 643 -11.10 -8.99 26.02
CA LEU A 643 -10.08 -8.92 27.07
C LEU A 643 -8.70 -9.16 26.46
N TRP A 644 -7.74 -8.34 26.82
CA TRP A 644 -6.37 -8.39 26.33
C TRP A 644 -5.41 -8.71 27.46
N LEU A 645 -4.72 -9.85 27.37
CA LEU A 645 -3.65 -10.25 28.27
C LEU A 645 -2.33 -9.64 27.80
N ASP A 646 -1.74 -8.79 28.60
CA ASP A 646 -0.38 -8.28 28.41
C ASP A 646 0.64 -9.38 28.71
N THR A 647 1.42 -9.77 27.72
CA THR A 647 2.42 -10.85 27.84
C THR A 647 3.65 -10.45 28.66
N ASN A 648 3.91 -9.15 28.84
CA ASN A 648 5.04 -8.66 29.63
C ASN A 648 4.71 -8.59 31.14
N THR A 649 3.49 -8.22 31.50
CA THR A 649 3.08 -7.99 32.90
C THR A 649 2.09 -9.01 33.43
N ALA A 650 1.54 -9.88 32.58
CA ALA A 650 0.45 -10.80 32.87
C ALA A 650 -0.83 -10.12 33.40
N ARG A 651 -1.03 -8.84 33.08
CA ARG A 651 -2.26 -8.09 33.41
C ARG A 651 -3.26 -8.20 32.29
N VAL A 652 -4.53 -8.14 32.66
CA VAL A 652 -5.65 -8.16 31.71
C VAL A 652 -6.24 -6.77 31.62
N PHE A 653 -6.54 -6.33 30.40
CA PHE A 653 -7.13 -5.03 30.11
C PHE A 653 -8.36 -5.19 29.22
N ASP A 654 -9.31 -4.25 29.33
CA ASP A 654 -10.49 -4.22 28.49
C ASP A 654 -10.16 -3.63 27.10
N GLY A 655 -10.72 -4.22 26.05
CA GLY A 655 -10.68 -3.69 24.70
C GLY A 655 -11.61 -2.48 24.52
N GLY A 656 -11.38 -1.70 23.46
CA GLY A 656 -12.02 -0.41 23.23
C GLY A 656 -11.43 0.71 24.08
N THR A 657 -10.22 0.52 24.62
CA THR A 657 -9.55 1.49 25.52
C THR A 657 -8.15 1.82 25.02
N THR A 658 -7.64 2.98 25.47
CA THR A 658 -6.24 3.36 25.23
C THR A 658 -5.47 3.33 26.54
N LEU A 659 -4.45 2.45 26.60
CA LEU A 659 -3.50 2.45 27.70
C LEU A 659 -2.57 3.66 27.54
N ARG A 660 -2.58 4.56 28.52
CA ARG A 660 -1.74 5.75 28.51
C ARG A 660 -0.41 5.48 29.19
N ASN A 661 0.67 6.02 28.61
CA ASN A 661 2.03 5.94 29.17
C ASN A 661 2.47 4.50 29.50
N TYR A 662 2.14 3.53 28.64
CA TYR A 662 2.60 2.15 28.81
C TYR A 662 4.12 2.09 28.72
N SER A 663 4.78 1.64 29.78
CA SER A 663 6.25 1.58 29.83
C SER A 663 6.77 0.27 29.24
N ALA A 664 7.74 0.38 28.34
CA ALA A 664 8.48 -0.76 27.77
C ALA A 664 9.94 -0.38 27.56
N SER A 665 10.83 -1.14 28.17
CA SER A 665 12.27 -0.95 28.01
C SER A 665 12.74 -1.29 26.58
N LEU A 666 14.00 -1.02 26.27
CA LEU A 666 14.57 -1.39 24.96
C LEU A 666 14.62 -2.92 24.77
N ALA A 667 14.58 -3.70 25.85
CA ALA A 667 14.53 -5.17 25.76
C ALA A 667 13.13 -5.74 25.46
N GLU A 668 12.08 -4.93 25.58
CA GLU A 668 10.69 -5.36 25.57
C GLU A 668 9.93 -4.79 24.39
N VAL A 669 9.05 -5.59 23.84
CA VAL A 669 8.02 -5.15 22.90
C VAL A 669 6.65 -5.46 23.52
N PRO A 670 5.74 -4.47 23.61
CA PRO A 670 4.39 -4.71 24.08
C PRO A 670 3.64 -5.64 23.14
N VAL A 671 3.16 -6.74 23.68
CA VAL A 671 2.37 -7.74 22.96
C VAL A 671 1.19 -8.15 23.84
N PHE A 672 0.01 -8.08 23.27
CA PHE A 672 -1.23 -8.45 23.93
C PHE A 672 -1.87 -9.63 23.22
N VAL A 673 -2.38 -10.57 23.99
CA VAL A 673 -3.09 -11.74 23.49
C VAL A 673 -4.55 -11.68 23.95
N LYS A 674 -5.48 -11.86 23.03
CA LYS A 674 -6.92 -11.84 23.29
C LYS A 674 -7.40 -13.10 24.01
#